data_c0dc9183f7fc8bcb9d0a288b132d9243
#
_entry.id   c0dc9183f7fc8bcb9d0a288b132d9243
#
_cell.length_a   1.000
_cell.length_b   1.000
_cell.length_c   1.000
_cell.angle_alpha   90.00
_cell.angle_beta   90.00
_cell.angle_gamma   90.00
#
_symmetry.space_group_name_H-M   'P 1'
#
loop_
_entity.id
_entity.type
_entity.pdbx_description
1 polymer ?
#
loop_
_entity_poly.entity_id
_entity_poly.type
_entity_poly.pdbx_seq_one_letter_code
_entity_poly.pdbx_strand_id
1 'polypeptide(L)'
;MQDKNLIDVNLTSEMKTSFIDYAMSVIVARALPDVRDGLKPVHRRILYGMNELGVTPDKPHKKSARITGDVMGKYHPHGDSSIYEAMVRMAQWWSYRYMLVDGHGNFGSMDGDGAAAQRYTEARMSKIALEMLRDINKNTVDFADNYDASEREPLVLPARFPNLLVNGATGIAVGMATNIPPHNLGETIDAVKLMMDNPEVTTRELMEVLPGPDFPTGALVMGKSGIHKAYETGKGSIVLRSRTEIEVTKSGRERIVVTEFPYMVNKTKVHEHIVRLVQEKRIEGITAVRDESNREGVRFVIEVRRDASANVILNNLFKMTQMQTNFGFNMLAIQNGVPKILSLRQILGAYIEHQTEVVTRRTIFDKEKAEARAHILEGLLIALDHIDEVIRIIRNSRTDAEAQAELMAKFKLSERQSQAILDMRLRRLTGLERDKIQSEYDDLVALIADLADILAKPERVATIIKEELEEVKRKFGDARRTELMIGEVLSLEDEDLIEETDVLITLSNKGYIKRLDQAEFTAQKRGGRGVQGTGVKDDDFVRELVSTSTHDHLLFFTNKGRVYRLKGYEIPEYGRTAKGLPIVNLLKLDEGESIQTIINVEQDRSDEAYLFFTTRQGLVKRTNVAEFSNIRQNGLKALNLRDEDELINVFLTDGNTDVIIGTKYGYSVRFNEAVVRNMGRSATGVRGVNLREGDRVVGASVVTDQDEVLIITEKGYGKRTMASEYPTKGRGGKGIKTANITEKNGPLAGLLTVKGDEDLMIITDTGVMIRTNVGNISQTGRSTQGVKVMRLDQDAKIVTFTTVQPDDKDEEVVEENE
;
A
#
# COMPACT_ATOMS: atom_id res chain seq x y z
N MET A 1 -24.49 -4.02 -72.81
CA MET A 1 -23.67 -2.97 -72.15
C MET A 1 -23.51 -3.38 -70.71
N GLN A 2 -22.32 -3.89 -70.31
CA GLN A 2 -21.98 -4.09 -68.91
C GLN A 2 -21.83 -2.71 -68.29
N ASP A 3 -22.55 -2.49 -67.23
CA ASP A 3 -22.54 -1.22 -66.52
C ASP A 3 -21.14 -1.08 -65.90
N LYS A 4 -20.31 -0.22 -66.44
CA LYS A 4 -18.89 -0.01 -66.02
C LYS A 4 -18.74 0.52 -64.60
N ASN A 5 -19.84 0.73 -63.90
CA ASN A 5 -19.88 1.27 -62.54
C ASN A 5 -20.28 0.23 -61.48
N LEU A 6 -20.49 -1.04 -61.84
CA LEU A 6 -20.72 -2.13 -60.89
C LEU A 6 -19.39 -2.82 -60.60
N ILE A 7 -18.93 -2.71 -59.36
CA ILE A 7 -17.80 -3.44 -58.83
C ILE A 7 -18.34 -4.59 -57.97
N ASP A 8 -18.08 -5.82 -58.38
CA ASP A 8 -18.41 -6.99 -57.57
C ASP A 8 -17.48 -7.06 -56.35
N VAL A 9 -18.04 -6.87 -55.18
CA VAL A 9 -17.29 -6.93 -53.93
C VAL A 9 -17.72 -8.17 -53.14
N ASN A 10 -16.77 -8.99 -52.77
CA ASN A 10 -17.03 -10.10 -51.85
C ASN A 10 -17.26 -9.54 -50.44
N LEU A 11 -18.51 -9.57 -49.98
CA LEU A 11 -18.91 -9.04 -48.68
C LEU A 11 -18.06 -9.58 -47.52
N THR A 12 -17.73 -10.87 -47.53
CA THR A 12 -16.91 -11.50 -46.48
C THR A 12 -15.49 -10.95 -46.46
N SER A 13 -14.88 -10.73 -47.63
CA SER A 13 -13.55 -10.16 -47.78
C SER A 13 -13.53 -8.70 -47.33
N GLU A 14 -14.51 -7.91 -47.80
CA GLU A 14 -14.61 -6.49 -47.45
C GLU A 14 -14.84 -6.30 -45.95
N MET A 15 -15.77 -7.07 -45.36
CA MET A 15 -16.04 -7.02 -43.94
C MET A 15 -14.78 -7.40 -43.08
N LYS A 16 -14.01 -8.41 -43.49
CA LYS A 16 -12.76 -8.79 -42.80
C LYS A 16 -11.74 -7.67 -42.87
N THR A 17 -11.50 -7.11 -44.04
CA THR A 17 -10.52 -6.04 -44.25
C THR A 17 -10.90 -4.79 -43.42
N SER A 18 -12.13 -4.30 -43.62
CA SER A 18 -12.64 -3.13 -42.94
C SER A 18 -12.67 -3.29 -41.42
N PHE A 19 -13.00 -4.51 -40.91
CA PHE A 19 -13.00 -4.79 -39.49
C PHE A 19 -11.57 -4.80 -38.91
N ILE A 20 -10.62 -5.38 -39.66
CA ILE A 20 -9.21 -5.39 -39.23
C ILE A 20 -8.65 -3.97 -39.19
N ASP A 21 -8.91 -3.16 -40.22
CA ASP A 21 -8.46 -1.78 -40.30
C ASP A 21 -9.05 -0.93 -39.17
N TYR A 22 -10.34 -1.09 -38.90
CA TYR A 22 -11.01 -0.43 -37.77
C TYR A 22 -10.41 -0.89 -36.42
N ALA A 23 -10.27 -2.22 -36.24
CA ALA A 23 -9.71 -2.77 -35.01
C ALA A 23 -8.28 -2.27 -34.75
N MET A 24 -7.41 -2.29 -35.76
CA MET A 24 -6.04 -1.77 -35.66
C MET A 24 -6.01 -0.28 -35.31
N SER A 25 -6.88 0.53 -35.96
CA SER A 25 -7.00 1.95 -35.62
C SER A 25 -7.42 2.18 -34.16
N VAL A 26 -8.41 1.43 -33.66
CA VAL A 26 -8.86 1.55 -32.25
C VAL A 26 -7.80 1.08 -31.29
N ILE A 27 -7.08 0.01 -31.58
CA ILE A 27 -6.03 -0.53 -30.72
C ILE A 27 -4.84 0.43 -30.65
N VAL A 28 -4.27 0.81 -31.78
CA VAL A 28 -3.01 1.56 -31.84
C VAL A 28 -3.20 3.06 -31.65
N ALA A 29 -4.28 3.62 -32.19
CA ALA A 29 -4.45 5.07 -32.29
C ALA A 29 -5.62 5.65 -31.46
N ARG A 30 -6.22 4.88 -30.54
CA ARG A 30 -7.35 5.41 -29.75
C ARG A 30 -7.39 4.96 -28.29
N ALA A 31 -7.43 3.63 -28.04
CA ALA A 31 -7.86 3.10 -26.74
C ALA A 31 -6.71 2.77 -25.78
N LEU A 32 -5.55 2.41 -26.31
CA LEU A 32 -4.42 1.95 -25.51
C LEU A 32 -3.34 3.02 -25.32
N PRO A 33 -2.67 3.06 -24.15
CA PRO A 33 -1.56 3.96 -23.89
C PRO A 33 -0.27 3.44 -24.53
N ASP A 34 0.62 4.35 -24.91
CA ASP A 34 2.02 4.01 -25.21
C ASP A 34 2.79 3.72 -23.91
N VAL A 35 3.61 2.69 -23.88
CA VAL A 35 4.35 2.28 -22.68
C VAL A 35 5.33 3.36 -22.21
N ARG A 36 5.87 4.19 -23.13
CA ARG A 36 6.91 5.18 -22.89
C ARG A 36 6.40 6.41 -22.13
N ASP A 37 5.27 6.97 -22.54
CA ASP A 37 4.67 8.18 -21.93
C ASP A 37 3.36 7.93 -21.18
N GLY A 38 2.80 6.72 -21.26
CA GLY A 38 1.57 6.34 -20.59
C GLY A 38 0.31 7.04 -21.09
N LEU A 39 0.35 7.67 -22.25
CA LEU A 39 -0.73 8.46 -22.78
C LEU A 39 -1.42 7.78 -23.97
N LYS A 40 -2.73 7.94 -24.02
CA LYS A 40 -3.50 7.71 -25.25
C LYS A 40 -3.29 8.90 -26.19
N PRO A 41 -3.50 8.73 -27.51
CA PRO A 41 -3.35 9.84 -28.46
C PRO A 41 -4.11 11.09 -28.09
N VAL A 42 -5.35 11.00 -27.60
CA VAL A 42 -6.15 12.18 -27.21
C VAL A 42 -5.51 12.97 -26.07
N HIS A 43 -4.98 12.28 -25.04
CA HIS A 43 -4.31 12.94 -23.90
C HIS A 43 -3.02 13.62 -24.35
N ARG A 44 -2.22 12.94 -25.18
CA ARG A 44 -0.97 13.48 -25.73
C ARG A 44 -1.24 14.73 -26.56
N ARG A 45 -2.24 14.70 -27.41
CA ARG A 45 -2.66 15.84 -28.26
C ARG A 45 -3.18 17.01 -27.44
N ILE A 46 -3.89 16.77 -26.34
CA ILE A 46 -4.33 17.82 -25.41
C ILE A 46 -3.13 18.51 -24.76
N LEU A 47 -2.19 17.76 -24.21
CA LEU A 47 -1.01 18.33 -23.54
C LEU A 47 -0.12 19.06 -24.55
N TYR A 48 0.10 18.49 -25.72
CA TYR A 48 0.86 19.14 -26.80
C TYR A 48 0.17 20.41 -27.30
N GLY A 49 -1.14 20.36 -27.55
CA GLY A 49 -1.92 21.52 -27.94
C GLY A 49 -1.91 22.65 -26.89
N MET A 50 -1.98 22.30 -25.59
CA MET A 50 -1.81 23.30 -24.52
C MET A 50 -0.42 23.93 -24.53
N ASN A 51 0.62 23.15 -24.83
CA ASN A 51 1.98 23.65 -24.95
C ASN A 51 2.12 24.66 -26.09
N GLU A 52 1.62 24.31 -27.27
CA GLU A 52 1.65 25.18 -28.45
C GLU A 52 0.83 26.45 -28.28
N LEU A 53 -0.31 26.38 -27.59
CA LEU A 53 -1.10 27.55 -27.19
C LEU A 53 -0.44 28.36 -26.06
N GLY A 54 0.64 27.86 -25.48
CA GLY A 54 1.32 28.49 -24.35
C GLY A 54 0.46 28.58 -23.08
N VAL A 55 -0.40 27.59 -22.84
CA VAL A 55 -1.28 27.50 -21.67
C VAL A 55 -0.55 26.77 -20.52
N THR A 56 0.50 27.42 -20.03
CA THR A 56 1.41 26.92 -19.01
C THR A 56 0.97 27.31 -17.60
N PRO A 57 1.47 26.65 -16.55
CA PRO A 57 1.05 26.90 -15.15
C PRO A 57 1.34 28.31 -14.63
N ASP A 58 2.29 29.02 -15.24
CA ASP A 58 2.67 30.40 -14.93
C ASP A 58 1.75 31.45 -15.57
N LYS A 59 0.89 31.03 -16.50
CA LYS A 59 -0.03 31.90 -17.23
C LYS A 59 -1.48 31.72 -16.76
N PRO A 60 -2.37 32.71 -17.04
CA PRO A 60 -3.79 32.58 -16.74
C PRO A 60 -4.43 31.38 -17.45
N HIS A 61 -5.43 30.78 -16.78
CA HIS A 61 -6.28 29.78 -17.39
C HIS A 61 -6.92 30.28 -18.68
N LYS A 62 -7.18 29.38 -19.61
CA LYS A 62 -7.92 29.65 -20.85
C LYS A 62 -9.25 28.90 -20.85
N LYS A 63 -10.26 29.42 -21.52
CA LYS A 63 -11.54 28.70 -21.71
C LYS A 63 -11.29 27.32 -22.28
N SER A 64 -11.90 26.31 -21.66
CA SER A 64 -11.77 24.92 -22.10
C SER A 64 -12.17 24.75 -23.57
N ALA A 65 -13.20 25.47 -24.03
CA ALA A 65 -13.63 25.47 -25.42
C ALA A 65 -12.55 25.93 -26.41
N ARG A 66 -11.64 26.84 -26.00
CA ARG A 66 -10.53 27.25 -26.86
C ARG A 66 -9.49 26.14 -27.01
N ILE A 67 -9.16 25.45 -25.91
CA ILE A 67 -8.21 24.35 -25.93
C ILE A 67 -8.76 23.18 -26.76
N THR A 68 -10.01 22.77 -26.49
CA THR A 68 -10.69 21.69 -27.24
C THR A 68 -10.80 22.02 -28.73
N GLY A 69 -11.15 23.24 -29.07
CA GLY A 69 -11.25 23.69 -30.45
C GLY A 69 -9.95 23.65 -31.23
N ASP A 70 -8.87 24.09 -30.60
CA ASP A 70 -7.52 24.06 -31.21
C ASP A 70 -7.00 22.62 -31.38
N VAL A 71 -7.18 21.77 -30.37
CA VAL A 71 -6.81 20.36 -30.42
C VAL A 71 -7.62 19.61 -31.49
N MET A 72 -8.92 19.87 -31.58
CA MET A 72 -9.79 19.28 -32.57
C MET A 72 -9.41 19.70 -33.99
N GLY A 73 -9.16 20.98 -34.18
CA GLY A 73 -8.83 21.53 -35.50
C GLY A 73 -7.47 21.11 -36.02
N LYS A 74 -6.49 20.98 -35.14
CA LYS A 74 -5.10 20.70 -35.57
C LYS A 74 -4.67 19.25 -35.45
N TYR A 75 -5.14 18.50 -34.44
CA TYR A 75 -4.55 17.21 -34.14
C TYR A 75 -5.53 16.07 -34.02
N HIS A 76 -6.73 16.29 -33.47
CA HIS A 76 -7.66 15.22 -33.12
C HIS A 76 -9.01 15.35 -33.80
N PRO A 77 -9.19 14.77 -35.00
CA PRO A 77 -10.39 14.95 -35.86
C PRO A 77 -11.60 14.14 -35.36
N HIS A 78 -12.00 14.36 -34.11
CA HIS A 78 -13.14 13.69 -33.46
C HIS A 78 -13.99 14.72 -32.71
N GLY A 79 -15.14 14.29 -32.16
CA GLY A 79 -16.05 15.18 -31.45
C GLY A 79 -15.40 15.92 -30.29
N ASP A 80 -15.74 17.20 -30.14
CA ASP A 80 -15.24 18.08 -29.08
C ASP A 80 -15.54 17.57 -27.66
N SER A 81 -16.68 16.90 -27.48
CA SER A 81 -17.08 16.29 -26.22
C SER A 81 -16.07 15.25 -25.75
N SER A 82 -15.54 14.40 -26.64
CA SER A 82 -14.55 13.38 -26.27
C SER A 82 -13.22 13.99 -25.84
N ILE A 83 -12.80 15.09 -26.47
CA ILE A 83 -11.58 15.83 -26.11
C ILE A 83 -11.79 16.51 -24.78
N TYR A 84 -12.93 17.18 -24.58
CA TYR A 84 -13.23 17.87 -23.33
C TYR A 84 -13.33 16.92 -22.15
N GLU A 85 -14.03 15.78 -22.28
CA GLU A 85 -14.13 14.77 -21.22
C GLU A 85 -12.77 14.16 -20.85
N ALA A 86 -11.89 13.94 -21.84
CA ALA A 86 -10.53 13.50 -21.59
C ALA A 86 -9.73 14.56 -20.79
N MET A 87 -9.84 15.83 -21.16
CA MET A 87 -9.23 16.95 -20.44
C MET A 87 -9.78 17.10 -19.02
N VAL A 88 -11.10 17.01 -18.87
CA VAL A 88 -11.78 17.06 -17.56
C VAL A 88 -11.25 15.97 -16.64
N ARG A 89 -11.13 14.74 -17.13
CA ARG A 89 -10.63 13.62 -16.34
C ARG A 89 -9.19 13.84 -15.85
N MET A 90 -8.33 14.46 -16.67
CA MET A 90 -6.96 14.81 -16.26
C MET A 90 -6.89 15.89 -15.17
N ALA A 91 -7.98 16.63 -14.94
CA ALA A 91 -8.10 17.65 -13.89
C ALA A 91 -8.80 17.16 -12.62
N GLN A 92 -9.29 15.90 -12.58
CA GLN A 92 -10.01 15.34 -11.45
C GLN A 92 -9.07 14.63 -10.48
N TRP A 93 -8.98 15.12 -9.24
CA TRP A 93 -8.09 14.56 -8.21
C TRP A 93 -8.47 13.14 -7.78
N TRP A 94 -9.73 12.71 -7.96
CA TRP A 94 -10.19 11.34 -7.68
C TRP A 94 -10.00 10.39 -8.86
N SER A 95 -9.65 10.91 -10.06
CA SER A 95 -9.40 10.11 -11.27
C SER A 95 -7.91 9.94 -11.55
N TYR A 96 -7.11 10.99 -11.32
CA TYR A 96 -5.67 10.99 -11.52
C TYR A 96 -4.92 11.12 -10.20
N ARG A 97 -3.93 10.27 -9.98
CA ARG A 97 -3.09 10.33 -8.77
C ARG A 97 -2.27 11.62 -8.76
N TYR A 98 -1.78 12.03 -9.94
CA TYR A 98 -1.13 13.31 -10.19
C TYR A 98 -1.79 13.98 -11.40
N MET A 99 -2.57 14.99 -11.16
CA MET A 99 -3.33 15.69 -12.20
C MET A 99 -2.40 16.36 -13.22
N LEU A 100 -2.69 16.18 -14.50
CA LEU A 100 -1.96 16.79 -15.60
C LEU A 100 -2.57 18.13 -16.05
N VAL A 101 -3.80 18.38 -15.70
CA VAL A 101 -4.55 19.59 -16.01
C VAL A 101 -4.94 20.29 -14.71
N ASP A 102 -4.74 21.59 -14.66
CA ASP A 102 -5.22 22.50 -13.61
C ASP A 102 -6.51 23.16 -14.10
N GLY A 103 -7.63 22.72 -13.54
CA GLY A 103 -8.98 23.17 -13.92
C GLY A 103 -9.50 24.27 -13.00
N HIS A 104 -10.20 25.24 -13.59
CA HIS A 104 -10.91 26.29 -12.88
C HIS A 104 -12.38 26.30 -13.23
N GLY A 105 -13.25 26.14 -12.23
CA GLY A 105 -14.69 25.97 -12.40
C GLY A 105 -15.17 24.59 -11.96
N ASN A 106 -16.31 24.15 -12.45
CA ASN A 106 -16.89 22.85 -12.13
C ASN A 106 -16.40 21.77 -13.10
N PHE A 107 -15.52 20.90 -12.63
CA PHE A 107 -14.99 19.73 -13.34
C PHE A 107 -15.62 18.41 -12.89
N GLY A 108 -16.83 18.47 -12.30
CA GLY A 108 -17.53 17.29 -11.78
C GLY A 108 -17.26 17.02 -10.31
N SER A 109 -17.81 15.92 -9.80
CA SER A 109 -17.64 15.46 -8.42
C SER A 109 -17.50 13.93 -8.34
N MET A 110 -17.08 13.43 -7.17
CA MET A 110 -17.10 11.99 -6.86
C MET A 110 -18.54 11.41 -6.79
N ASP A 111 -19.54 12.27 -6.70
CA ASP A 111 -20.94 11.90 -6.70
C ASP A 111 -21.46 11.53 -8.08
N GLY A 112 -20.61 11.70 -9.10
CA GLY A 112 -20.95 11.40 -10.48
C GLY A 112 -21.55 12.58 -11.25
N ASP A 113 -21.51 13.78 -10.68
CA ASP A 113 -21.89 14.98 -11.41
C ASP A 113 -20.90 15.20 -12.55
N GLY A 114 -21.44 15.51 -13.73
CA GLY A 114 -20.65 15.88 -14.89
C GLY A 114 -20.00 17.24 -14.72
N ALA A 115 -18.94 17.49 -15.51
CA ALA A 115 -18.37 18.83 -15.61
C ALA A 115 -19.37 19.80 -16.24
N ALA A 116 -19.26 21.08 -15.90
CA ALA A 116 -19.99 22.14 -16.60
C ALA A 116 -19.55 22.20 -18.06
N ALA A 117 -20.41 22.77 -18.93
CA ALA A 117 -20.09 22.90 -20.34
C ALA A 117 -18.77 23.66 -20.57
N GLN A 118 -18.02 23.28 -21.60
CA GLN A 118 -16.66 23.77 -21.88
C GLN A 118 -16.54 25.30 -22.07
N ARG A 119 -17.67 25.99 -22.32
CA ARG A 119 -17.70 27.45 -22.39
C ARG A 119 -17.63 28.14 -21.04
N TYR A 120 -17.93 27.42 -19.96
CA TYR A 120 -17.90 27.96 -18.58
C TYR A 120 -16.58 27.65 -17.85
N THR A 121 -16.00 26.48 -18.10
CA THR A 121 -14.78 26.05 -17.43
C THR A 121 -13.54 26.63 -18.09
N GLU A 122 -12.47 26.72 -17.31
CA GLU A 122 -11.16 27.14 -17.77
C GLU A 122 -10.11 26.12 -17.34
N ALA A 123 -9.04 25.98 -18.11
CA ALA A 123 -7.98 25.04 -17.85
C ALA A 123 -6.62 25.57 -18.25
N ARG A 124 -5.58 24.98 -17.66
CA ARG A 124 -4.18 25.12 -18.06
C ARG A 124 -3.43 23.85 -17.68
N MET A 125 -2.21 23.69 -18.14
CA MET A 125 -1.36 22.59 -17.67
C MET A 125 -1.08 22.71 -16.17
N SER A 126 -1.01 21.58 -15.49
CA SER A 126 -0.45 21.53 -14.11
C SER A 126 1.07 21.64 -14.15
N LYS A 127 1.69 21.92 -12.98
CA LYS A 127 3.16 22.01 -12.89
C LYS A 127 3.87 20.71 -13.27
N ILE A 128 3.33 19.56 -12.90
CA ILE A 128 3.91 18.25 -13.24
C ILE A 128 3.76 17.94 -14.72
N ALA A 129 2.73 18.46 -15.40
CA ALA A 129 2.54 18.23 -16.84
C ALA A 129 3.67 18.84 -17.68
N LEU A 130 4.35 19.88 -17.19
CA LEU A 130 5.54 20.42 -17.85
C LEU A 130 6.68 19.38 -17.95
N GLU A 131 6.79 18.50 -16.98
CA GLU A 131 7.80 17.43 -16.99
C GLU A 131 7.50 16.36 -18.06
N MET A 132 6.25 16.26 -18.53
CA MET A 132 5.88 15.41 -19.67
C MET A 132 6.39 15.97 -21.00
N LEU A 133 6.47 17.28 -21.14
CA LEU A 133 6.78 18.01 -22.38
C LEU A 133 8.20 18.59 -22.39
N ARG A 134 8.93 18.48 -21.30
CA ARG A 134 10.24 19.09 -21.15
C ARG A 134 11.19 18.65 -22.26
N ASP A 135 11.90 19.60 -22.83
CA ASP A 135 12.83 19.41 -23.93
C ASP A 135 12.22 18.84 -25.25
N ILE A 136 10.90 18.93 -25.45
CA ILE A 136 10.23 18.46 -26.67
C ILE A 136 10.76 19.18 -27.92
N ASN A 137 11.23 20.42 -27.80
CA ASN A 137 11.77 21.22 -28.88
C ASN A 137 13.27 20.94 -29.19
N LYS A 138 13.86 19.94 -28.51
CA LYS A 138 15.26 19.57 -28.70
C LYS A 138 15.41 18.23 -29.47
N ASN A 139 14.50 17.94 -30.38
CA ASN A 139 14.50 16.72 -31.18
C ASN A 139 14.54 15.42 -30.35
N THR A 140 13.99 15.44 -29.16
CA THR A 140 14.03 14.33 -28.20
C THR A 140 13.10 13.17 -28.58
N VAL A 141 12.05 13.45 -29.34
CA VAL A 141 11.02 12.48 -29.80
C VAL A 141 10.71 12.70 -31.28
N ASP A 142 10.14 11.68 -31.91
CA ASP A 142 9.74 11.75 -33.31
C ASP A 142 8.39 12.43 -33.48
N PHE A 143 8.25 13.16 -34.59
CA PHE A 143 7.05 13.85 -35.01
C PHE A 143 6.56 13.23 -36.31
N ALA A 144 5.25 13.13 -36.44
CA ALA A 144 4.55 12.76 -37.67
C ALA A 144 3.63 13.88 -38.13
N ASP A 145 3.22 13.83 -39.36
CA ASP A 145 2.16 14.71 -39.86
C ASP A 145 0.84 14.37 -39.18
N ASN A 146 0.03 15.41 -38.91
CA ASN A 146 -1.34 15.25 -38.44
C ASN A 146 -2.24 14.64 -39.52
N TYR A 147 -3.53 14.53 -39.24
CA TYR A 147 -4.51 13.86 -40.11
C TYR A 147 -4.64 14.47 -41.53
N ASP A 148 -4.30 15.75 -41.76
CA ASP A 148 -4.38 16.47 -43.03
C ASP A 148 -3.01 16.99 -43.51
N ALA A 149 -1.93 16.62 -42.88
CA ALA A 149 -0.55 17.06 -43.13
C ALA A 149 -0.35 18.60 -43.06
N SER A 150 -1.23 19.33 -42.36
CA SER A 150 -1.09 20.76 -42.18
C SER A 150 -0.20 21.12 -40.96
N GLU A 151 -0.11 20.22 -39.99
CA GLU A 151 0.64 20.38 -38.77
C GLU A 151 1.42 19.11 -38.44
N ARG A 152 2.39 19.20 -37.53
CA ARG A 152 3.11 18.04 -37.02
C ARG A 152 2.78 17.79 -35.56
N GLU A 153 2.63 16.55 -35.19
CA GLU A 153 2.35 16.14 -33.81
C GLU A 153 3.40 15.13 -33.31
N PRO A 154 3.72 15.10 -32.00
CA PRO A 154 4.66 14.13 -31.46
C PRO A 154 4.02 12.75 -31.38
N LEU A 155 4.76 11.72 -31.76
CA LEU A 155 4.35 10.32 -31.63
C LEU A 155 4.34 9.85 -30.18
N VAL A 156 5.19 10.45 -29.35
CA VAL A 156 5.31 10.20 -27.91
C VAL A 156 5.86 11.47 -27.25
N LEU A 157 5.56 11.67 -25.96
CA LEU A 157 6.16 12.78 -25.20
C LEU A 157 7.46 12.35 -24.52
N PRO A 158 8.39 13.29 -24.21
CA PRO A 158 9.62 12.99 -23.51
C PRO A 158 9.40 12.33 -22.13
N ALA A 159 8.32 12.69 -21.43
CA ALA A 159 7.82 12.05 -20.21
C ALA A 159 8.90 11.82 -19.14
N ARG A 160 9.36 12.89 -18.49
CA ARG A 160 10.45 12.86 -17.50
C ARG A 160 10.13 12.12 -16.19
N PHE A 161 8.97 11.50 -16.09
CA PHE A 161 8.58 10.56 -15.05
C PHE A 161 7.74 9.44 -15.63
N PRO A 162 7.70 8.25 -15.01
CA PRO A 162 7.02 7.06 -15.54
C PRO A 162 5.49 7.15 -15.41
N ASN A 163 4.89 8.02 -16.22
CA ASN A 163 3.47 8.38 -16.13
C ASN A 163 2.52 7.18 -16.28
N LEU A 164 2.87 6.15 -17.06
CA LEU A 164 2.02 4.97 -17.20
C LEU A 164 1.72 4.30 -15.86
N LEU A 165 2.73 4.16 -15.00
CA LEU A 165 2.56 3.60 -13.66
C LEU A 165 2.00 4.62 -12.68
N VAL A 166 2.49 5.86 -12.74
CA VAL A 166 2.14 6.91 -11.78
C VAL A 166 0.65 7.27 -11.84
N ASN A 167 0.09 7.47 -13.03
CA ASN A 167 -1.32 7.79 -13.21
C ASN A 167 -2.18 6.59 -13.64
N GLY A 168 -1.54 5.50 -14.03
CA GLY A 168 -2.26 4.35 -14.58
C GLY A 168 -2.92 4.64 -15.93
N ALA A 169 -3.64 3.66 -16.44
CA ALA A 169 -4.43 3.79 -17.64
C ALA A 169 -5.58 2.79 -17.67
N THR A 170 -6.74 3.21 -18.19
CA THR A 170 -7.89 2.33 -18.44
C THR A 170 -8.37 2.54 -19.87
N GLY A 171 -8.71 1.47 -20.58
CA GLY A 171 -9.21 1.58 -21.95
C GLY A 171 -9.78 0.29 -22.50
N ILE A 172 -10.79 0.40 -23.33
CA ILE A 172 -11.45 -0.73 -24.00
C ILE A 172 -11.20 -0.60 -25.50
N ALA A 173 -10.44 -1.54 -26.05
CA ALA A 173 -10.20 -1.66 -27.48
C ALA A 173 -11.01 -2.82 -28.10
N VAL A 174 -10.80 -3.10 -29.37
CA VAL A 174 -11.45 -4.25 -30.03
C VAL A 174 -10.72 -5.52 -29.61
N GLY A 175 -11.43 -6.42 -28.93
CA GLY A 175 -10.89 -7.72 -28.49
C GLY A 175 -9.92 -7.68 -27.32
N MET A 176 -9.61 -6.50 -26.78
CA MET A 176 -8.70 -6.35 -25.63
C MET A 176 -9.01 -5.09 -24.83
N ALA A 177 -8.59 -5.08 -23.58
CA ALA A 177 -8.74 -3.93 -22.69
C ALA A 177 -7.46 -3.73 -21.88
N THR A 178 -7.21 -2.51 -21.44
CA THR A 178 -6.15 -2.20 -20.47
C THR A 178 -6.74 -1.69 -19.18
N ASN A 179 -6.14 -2.06 -18.07
CA ASN A 179 -6.48 -1.56 -16.75
C ASN A 179 -5.24 -1.59 -15.86
N ILE A 180 -4.51 -0.49 -15.86
CA ILE A 180 -3.25 -0.30 -15.13
C ILE A 180 -3.55 0.65 -13.97
N PRO A 181 -3.35 0.25 -12.71
CA PRO A 181 -3.62 1.11 -11.56
C PRO A 181 -2.56 2.22 -11.43
N PRO A 182 -2.91 3.33 -10.80
CA PRO A 182 -1.96 4.38 -10.43
C PRO A 182 -1.05 3.94 -9.27
N HIS A 183 0.14 4.57 -9.16
CA HIS A 183 1.14 4.30 -8.14
C HIS A 183 1.70 5.59 -7.56
N ASN A 184 2.33 5.51 -6.41
CA ASN A 184 3.03 6.63 -5.80
C ASN A 184 4.25 7.03 -6.65
N LEU A 185 4.41 8.34 -6.89
CA LEU A 185 5.48 8.87 -7.73
C LEU A 185 6.86 8.55 -7.15
N GLY A 186 7.05 8.77 -5.85
CA GLY A 186 8.32 8.53 -5.18
C GLY A 186 8.74 7.07 -5.24
N GLU A 187 7.83 6.17 -4.91
CA GLU A 187 8.06 4.72 -4.96
C GLU A 187 8.35 4.23 -6.38
N THR A 188 7.62 4.75 -7.37
CA THR A 188 7.85 4.38 -8.78
C THR A 188 9.21 4.86 -9.28
N ILE A 189 9.63 6.06 -8.90
CA ILE A 189 10.97 6.58 -9.21
C ILE A 189 12.05 5.73 -8.53
N ASP A 190 11.86 5.35 -7.28
CA ASP A 190 12.80 4.47 -6.57
C ASP A 190 12.92 3.11 -7.25
N ALA A 191 11.81 2.54 -7.74
CA ALA A 191 11.82 1.30 -8.51
C ALA A 191 12.57 1.44 -9.86
N VAL A 192 12.41 2.57 -10.57
CA VAL A 192 13.20 2.87 -11.78
C VAL A 192 14.69 2.92 -11.45
N LYS A 193 15.08 3.65 -10.39
CA LYS A 193 16.47 3.77 -9.96
C LYS A 193 17.07 2.43 -9.55
N LEU A 194 16.34 1.63 -8.79
CA LEU A 194 16.74 0.29 -8.38
C LEU A 194 17.01 -0.61 -9.61
N MET A 195 16.12 -0.56 -10.61
CA MET A 195 16.30 -1.32 -11.85
C MET A 195 17.46 -0.81 -12.70
N MET A 196 17.75 0.49 -12.67
CA MET A 196 18.94 1.05 -13.34
C MET A 196 20.24 0.63 -12.65
N ASP A 197 20.23 0.46 -11.31
CA ASP A 197 21.38 0.01 -10.53
C ASP A 197 21.59 -1.50 -10.67
N ASN A 198 20.52 -2.28 -10.75
CA ASN A 198 20.52 -3.73 -10.90
C ASN A 198 19.52 -4.17 -11.99
N PRO A 199 19.97 -4.35 -13.26
CA PRO A 199 19.09 -4.81 -14.34
C PRO A 199 18.46 -6.19 -14.11
N GLU A 200 19.05 -7.02 -13.25
CA GLU A 200 18.57 -8.36 -12.92
C GLU A 200 17.65 -8.37 -11.66
N VAL A 201 17.27 -7.21 -11.15
CA VAL A 201 16.39 -7.08 -10.00
C VAL A 201 15.12 -7.90 -10.18
N THR A 202 14.73 -8.65 -9.17
CA THR A 202 13.52 -9.47 -9.17
C THR A 202 12.26 -8.64 -8.89
N THR A 203 11.10 -9.17 -9.25
CA THR A 203 9.82 -8.53 -8.92
C THR A 203 9.64 -8.37 -7.40
N ARG A 204 10.15 -9.33 -6.61
CA ARG A 204 10.10 -9.27 -5.15
C ARG A 204 10.89 -8.07 -4.59
N GLU A 205 12.13 -7.91 -5.03
CA GLU A 205 12.97 -6.76 -4.62
C GLU A 205 12.37 -5.42 -5.09
N LEU A 206 11.76 -5.37 -6.27
CA LEU A 206 11.02 -4.19 -6.71
C LEU A 206 9.83 -3.86 -5.79
N MET A 207 9.17 -4.87 -5.24
CA MET A 207 8.05 -4.69 -4.32
C MET A 207 8.46 -4.19 -2.93
N GLU A 208 9.73 -4.22 -2.56
CA GLU A 208 10.24 -3.57 -1.33
C GLU A 208 10.14 -2.04 -1.44
N VAL A 209 10.37 -1.48 -2.63
CA VAL A 209 10.30 -0.03 -2.88
C VAL A 209 8.99 0.42 -3.54
N LEU A 210 8.31 -0.47 -4.28
CA LEU A 210 7.01 -0.25 -4.91
C LEU A 210 6.03 -1.34 -4.49
N PRO A 211 5.53 -1.31 -3.25
CA PRO A 211 4.80 -2.43 -2.66
C PRO A 211 3.42 -2.67 -3.28
N GLY A 212 2.88 -1.72 -4.03
CA GLY A 212 1.59 -1.86 -4.69
C GLY A 212 1.02 -0.55 -5.23
N PRO A 213 -0.18 -0.59 -5.80
CA PRO A 213 -0.90 0.59 -6.27
C PRO A 213 -1.11 1.64 -5.19
N ASP A 214 -1.23 2.89 -5.60
CA ASP A 214 -1.57 4.02 -4.75
C ASP A 214 -2.68 4.84 -5.42
N PHE A 215 -3.90 4.58 -5.00
CA PHE A 215 -5.07 5.20 -5.61
C PHE A 215 -5.30 6.62 -5.11
N PRO A 216 -5.76 7.55 -5.96
CA PRO A 216 -6.02 8.93 -5.57
C PRO A 216 -7.06 9.05 -4.44
N THR A 217 -8.01 8.13 -4.37
CA THR A 217 -9.07 8.09 -3.36
C THR A 217 -8.67 7.36 -2.07
N GLY A 218 -7.42 6.91 -1.94
CA GLY A 218 -6.96 6.14 -0.78
C GLY A 218 -7.53 4.74 -0.75
N ALA A 219 -8.28 4.40 0.27
CA ALA A 219 -8.87 3.09 0.56
C ALA A 219 -7.85 2.00 0.94
N LEU A 220 -8.35 0.80 1.21
CA LEU A 220 -7.56 -0.33 1.67
C LEU A 220 -7.43 -1.37 0.56
N VAL A 221 -6.22 -1.85 0.31
CA VAL A 221 -5.98 -3.03 -0.53
C VAL A 221 -5.87 -4.24 0.37
N MET A 222 -6.70 -5.24 0.12
CA MET A 222 -6.74 -6.49 0.89
C MET A 222 -5.90 -7.56 0.19
N GLY A 223 -4.78 -7.95 0.81
CA GLY A 223 -3.88 -8.98 0.29
C GLY A 223 -2.86 -8.48 -0.74
N LYS A 224 -1.67 -9.10 -0.75
CA LYS A 224 -0.54 -8.75 -1.63
C LYS A 224 -0.36 -9.69 -2.83
N SER A 225 -0.93 -10.90 -2.79
CA SER A 225 -0.73 -11.93 -3.84
C SER A 225 -1.17 -11.47 -5.22
N GLY A 226 -2.32 -10.82 -5.28
CA GLY A 226 -2.84 -10.28 -6.53
C GLY A 226 -1.92 -9.22 -7.15
N ILE A 227 -1.25 -8.41 -6.31
CA ILE A 227 -0.24 -7.42 -6.73
C ILE A 227 0.99 -8.13 -7.31
N HIS A 228 1.56 -9.08 -6.56
CA HIS A 228 2.73 -9.84 -7.00
C HIS A 228 2.48 -10.51 -8.35
N LYS A 229 1.38 -11.24 -8.47
CA LYS A 229 0.97 -11.90 -9.72
C LYS A 229 0.82 -10.90 -10.86
N ALA A 230 0.21 -9.73 -10.61
CA ALA A 230 0.05 -8.69 -11.61
C ALA A 230 1.40 -8.11 -12.05
N TYR A 231 2.30 -7.85 -11.13
CA TYR A 231 3.63 -7.32 -11.42
C TYR A 231 4.51 -8.32 -12.18
N GLU A 232 4.36 -9.60 -11.90
CA GLU A 232 5.10 -10.66 -12.59
C GLU A 232 4.55 -10.93 -13.99
N THR A 233 3.23 -11.05 -14.12
CA THR A 233 2.58 -11.55 -15.35
C THR A 233 1.86 -10.49 -16.18
N GLY A 234 1.71 -9.27 -15.66
CA GLY A 234 0.86 -8.24 -16.22
C GLY A 234 -0.64 -8.43 -15.97
N LYS A 235 -1.06 -9.50 -15.26
CA LYS A 235 -2.46 -9.81 -14.94
C LYS A 235 -2.62 -10.23 -13.50
N GLY A 236 -3.62 -9.68 -12.81
CA GLY A 236 -3.94 -10.01 -11.43
C GLY A 236 -5.24 -9.38 -11.00
N SER A 237 -5.60 -9.58 -9.75
CA SER A 237 -6.79 -8.95 -9.16
C SER A 237 -6.53 -8.69 -7.69
N ILE A 238 -6.93 -7.53 -7.21
CA ILE A 238 -6.89 -7.14 -5.81
C ILE A 238 -8.28 -6.75 -5.34
N VAL A 239 -8.51 -6.90 -4.05
CA VAL A 239 -9.72 -6.44 -3.39
C VAL A 239 -9.47 -5.04 -2.82
N LEU A 240 -10.28 -4.08 -3.21
CA LEU A 240 -10.30 -2.72 -2.65
C LEU A 240 -11.46 -2.61 -1.67
N ARG A 241 -11.20 -2.07 -0.49
CA ARG A 241 -12.20 -1.88 0.57
C ARG A 241 -12.18 -0.43 1.04
N SER A 242 -13.36 0.13 1.26
CA SER A 242 -13.54 1.45 1.87
C SER A 242 -12.84 1.54 3.22
N ARG A 243 -12.26 2.69 3.55
CA ARG A 243 -11.81 2.98 4.92
C ARG A 243 -13.03 3.38 5.75
N THR A 244 -13.24 2.68 6.85
CA THR A 244 -14.40 2.86 7.71
C THR A 244 -14.01 2.94 9.17
N GLU A 245 -14.74 3.73 9.94
CA GLU A 245 -14.63 3.83 11.39
C GLU A 245 -16.01 3.65 12.04
N ILE A 246 -16.05 3.00 13.21
CA ILE A 246 -17.27 2.91 14.00
C ILE A 246 -17.17 3.95 15.11
N GLU A 247 -18.03 4.94 15.05
CA GLU A 247 -18.15 5.98 16.06
C GLU A 247 -19.32 5.69 16.99
N VAL A 248 -19.12 5.89 18.28
CA VAL A 248 -20.20 5.85 19.27
C VAL A 248 -20.62 7.27 19.62
N THR A 249 -21.89 7.60 19.41
CA THR A 249 -22.44 8.91 19.72
C THR A 249 -22.57 9.11 21.24
N LYS A 250 -22.72 10.35 21.70
CA LYS A 250 -22.94 10.66 23.11
C LYS A 250 -24.20 9.96 23.70
N SER A 251 -25.13 9.56 22.86
CA SER A 251 -26.33 8.80 23.24
C SER A 251 -26.14 7.29 23.26
N GLY A 252 -24.91 6.79 23.06
CA GLY A 252 -24.59 5.36 23.04
C GLY A 252 -25.02 4.63 21.75
N ARG A 253 -25.37 5.36 20.68
CA ARG A 253 -25.67 4.76 19.37
C ARG A 253 -24.39 4.62 18.53
N GLU A 254 -24.24 3.51 17.88
CA GLU A 254 -23.18 3.30 16.91
C GLU A 254 -23.53 3.89 15.55
N ARG A 255 -22.51 4.35 14.83
CA ARG A 255 -22.62 4.75 13.44
C ARG A 255 -21.36 4.33 12.69
N ILE A 256 -21.54 3.92 11.45
CA ILE A 256 -20.45 3.60 10.55
C ILE A 256 -20.14 4.85 9.76
N VAL A 257 -18.89 5.29 9.80
CA VAL A 257 -18.40 6.45 9.05
C VAL A 257 -17.44 5.96 8.00
N VAL A 258 -17.73 6.24 6.72
CA VAL A 258 -16.84 5.93 5.59
C VAL A 258 -16.09 7.21 5.26
N THR A 259 -14.76 7.14 5.30
CA THR A 259 -13.87 8.26 5.00
C THR A 259 -13.20 8.16 3.64
N GLU A 260 -13.10 6.94 3.10
CA GLU A 260 -12.53 6.72 1.76
C GLU A 260 -13.31 5.61 1.04
N PHE A 261 -13.56 5.81 -0.25
CA PHE A 261 -14.17 4.80 -1.12
C PHE A 261 -13.15 4.18 -2.08
N PRO A 262 -13.37 2.93 -2.53
CA PRO A 262 -12.53 2.31 -3.54
C PRO A 262 -12.46 3.16 -4.81
N TYR A 263 -11.33 3.09 -5.49
CA TYR A 263 -11.09 3.81 -6.73
C TYR A 263 -12.16 3.52 -7.79
N MET A 264 -12.63 4.57 -8.48
CA MET A 264 -13.68 4.55 -9.51
C MET A 264 -15.08 4.19 -8.99
N VAL A 265 -15.31 4.15 -7.70
CA VAL A 265 -16.64 3.94 -7.12
C VAL A 265 -17.36 5.28 -6.99
N ASN A 266 -18.61 5.29 -7.44
CA ASN A 266 -19.51 6.45 -7.31
C ASN A 266 -20.21 6.40 -5.97
N LYS A 267 -19.99 7.41 -5.12
CA LYS A 267 -20.54 7.52 -3.77
C LYS A 267 -22.07 7.55 -3.74
N THR A 268 -22.70 8.29 -4.65
CA THR A 268 -24.17 8.37 -4.76
C THR A 268 -24.80 7.03 -5.12
N LYS A 269 -24.19 6.27 -6.04
CA LYS A 269 -24.67 4.92 -6.38
C LYS A 269 -24.55 3.94 -5.21
N VAL A 270 -23.51 4.08 -4.39
CA VAL A 270 -23.39 3.29 -3.15
C VAL A 270 -24.50 3.66 -2.19
N HIS A 271 -24.79 4.96 -2.00
CA HIS A 271 -25.91 5.44 -1.19
C HIS A 271 -27.25 4.85 -1.64
N GLU A 272 -27.59 5.02 -2.90
CA GLU A 272 -28.83 4.48 -3.49
C GLU A 272 -28.93 2.97 -3.32
N HIS A 273 -27.83 2.26 -3.49
CA HIS A 273 -27.80 0.80 -3.34
C HIS A 273 -28.01 0.38 -1.89
N ILE A 274 -27.41 1.06 -0.92
CA ILE A 274 -27.62 0.79 0.52
C ILE A 274 -29.11 1.03 0.87
N VAL A 275 -29.68 2.15 0.46
CA VAL A 275 -31.10 2.47 0.71
C VAL A 275 -32.02 1.39 0.12
N ARG A 276 -31.71 0.92 -1.08
CA ARG A 276 -32.47 -0.19 -1.72
C ARG A 276 -32.38 -1.48 -0.92
N LEU A 277 -31.18 -1.88 -0.45
CA LEU A 277 -30.98 -3.08 0.36
C LEU A 277 -31.76 -3.02 1.69
N VAL A 278 -31.87 -1.84 2.28
CA VAL A 278 -32.68 -1.62 3.48
C VAL A 278 -34.17 -1.74 3.19
N GLN A 279 -34.64 -1.13 2.09
CA GLN A 279 -36.05 -1.23 1.64
C GLN A 279 -36.46 -2.68 1.31
N GLU A 280 -35.58 -3.42 0.69
CA GLU A 280 -35.74 -4.84 0.36
C GLU A 280 -35.59 -5.77 1.58
N LYS A 281 -35.30 -5.22 2.78
CA LYS A 281 -35.03 -5.94 4.03
C LYS A 281 -33.88 -6.96 3.91
N ARG A 282 -32.92 -6.73 3.04
CA ARG A 282 -31.71 -7.53 2.90
C ARG A 282 -30.63 -7.15 3.89
N ILE A 283 -30.62 -5.90 4.35
CA ILE A 283 -29.82 -5.42 5.47
C ILE A 283 -30.79 -4.74 6.44
N GLU A 284 -30.83 -5.25 7.67
CA GLU A 284 -31.63 -4.68 8.76
C GLU A 284 -30.71 -3.92 9.73
N GLY A 285 -31.28 -3.02 10.51
CA GLY A 285 -30.55 -2.31 11.57
C GLY A 285 -29.96 -0.96 11.13
N ILE A 286 -30.14 -0.52 9.89
CA ILE A 286 -29.78 0.84 9.43
C ILE A 286 -31.00 1.76 9.61
N THR A 287 -30.81 2.91 10.26
CA THR A 287 -31.86 3.91 10.49
C THR A 287 -31.78 5.09 9.53
N ALA A 288 -30.60 5.49 9.13
CA ALA A 288 -30.38 6.58 8.17
C ALA A 288 -29.03 6.42 7.46
N VAL A 289 -28.95 6.94 6.24
CA VAL A 289 -27.71 7.09 5.49
C VAL A 289 -27.61 8.54 5.08
N ARG A 290 -26.49 9.19 5.43
CA ARG A 290 -26.25 10.61 5.12
C ARG A 290 -24.88 10.84 4.55
N ASP A 291 -24.80 11.76 3.63
CA ASP A 291 -23.54 12.29 3.14
C ASP A 291 -23.24 13.61 3.84
N GLU A 292 -22.20 13.60 4.66
CA GLU A 292 -21.69 14.75 5.42
C GLU A 292 -20.35 15.23 4.84
N SER A 293 -19.99 14.79 3.62
CA SER A 293 -18.74 15.17 2.95
C SER A 293 -18.66 16.67 2.72
N ASN A 294 -17.49 17.24 2.92
CA ASN A 294 -17.23 18.66 2.76
C ASN A 294 -15.84 18.88 2.10
N ARG A 295 -15.31 20.11 2.19
CA ARG A 295 -13.97 20.46 1.65
C ARG A 295 -12.82 19.77 2.38
N GLU A 296 -13.02 19.28 3.58
CA GLU A 296 -12.02 18.56 4.38
C GLU A 296 -11.89 17.10 3.97
N GLY A 297 -12.92 16.54 3.32
CA GLY A 297 -12.88 15.18 2.82
C GLY A 297 -14.24 14.49 2.77
N VAL A 298 -14.17 13.20 2.48
CA VAL A 298 -15.34 12.32 2.44
C VAL A 298 -15.74 11.97 3.89
N ARG A 299 -17.02 12.14 4.19
CA ARG A 299 -17.65 11.70 5.44
C ARG A 299 -19.05 11.18 5.13
N PHE A 300 -19.14 9.89 4.89
CA PHE A 300 -20.39 9.23 4.59
C PHE A 300 -20.83 8.42 5.81
N VAL A 301 -21.98 8.75 6.37
CA VAL A 301 -22.44 8.26 7.68
C VAL A 301 -23.64 7.34 7.54
N ILE A 302 -23.52 6.14 8.09
CA ILE A 302 -24.58 5.14 8.18
C ILE A 302 -24.96 4.99 9.66
N GLU A 303 -26.16 5.40 10.03
CA GLU A 303 -26.63 5.31 11.40
C GLU A 303 -27.22 3.93 11.70
N VAL A 304 -26.79 3.35 12.79
CA VAL A 304 -27.17 2.01 13.22
C VAL A 304 -28.21 2.08 14.32
N ARG A 305 -29.17 1.17 14.30
CA ARG A 305 -30.20 0.99 15.33
C ARG A 305 -29.55 0.48 16.63
N ARG A 306 -30.06 0.84 17.78
CA ARG A 306 -29.46 0.52 19.10
C ARG A 306 -29.29 -0.99 19.37
N ASP A 307 -30.21 -1.81 18.85
CA ASP A 307 -30.26 -3.26 19.03
C ASP A 307 -29.50 -4.03 17.93
N ALA A 308 -28.82 -3.32 17.05
CA ALA A 308 -28.06 -3.90 15.93
C ALA A 308 -26.55 -3.65 16.12
N SER A 309 -25.73 -4.60 15.69
CA SER A 309 -24.27 -4.49 15.70
C SER A 309 -23.77 -3.80 14.43
N ALA A 310 -23.07 -2.69 14.60
CA ALA A 310 -22.45 -1.96 13.48
C ALA A 310 -21.47 -2.85 12.69
N ASN A 311 -20.77 -3.74 13.36
CA ASN A 311 -19.82 -4.65 12.75
C ASN A 311 -20.49 -5.65 11.78
N VAL A 312 -21.61 -6.23 12.18
CA VAL A 312 -22.35 -7.17 11.33
C VAL A 312 -22.92 -6.44 10.11
N ILE A 313 -23.47 -5.25 10.30
CA ILE A 313 -23.96 -4.40 9.20
C ILE A 313 -22.83 -4.05 8.25
N LEU A 314 -21.66 -3.64 8.77
CA LEU A 314 -20.49 -3.29 7.96
C LEU A 314 -20.02 -4.47 7.09
N ASN A 315 -19.97 -5.67 7.66
CA ASN A 315 -19.63 -6.88 6.89
C ASN A 315 -20.63 -7.18 5.77
N ASN A 316 -21.92 -6.98 6.04
CA ASN A 316 -22.96 -7.13 5.01
C ASN A 316 -22.83 -6.06 3.93
N LEU A 317 -22.49 -4.83 4.28
CA LEU A 317 -22.26 -3.74 3.34
C LEU A 317 -21.05 -4.04 2.44
N PHE A 318 -19.94 -4.55 2.98
CA PHE A 318 -18.78 -4.99 2.18
C PHE A 318 -19.13 -6.13 1.21
N LYS A 319 -19.98 -7.06 1.63
CA LYS A 319 -20.40 -8.20 0.81
C LYS A 319 -21.41 -7.83 -0.27
N MET A 320 -22.29 -6.86 -0.02
CA MET A 320 -23.45 -6.57 -0.86
C MET A 320 -23.33 -5.27 -1.65
N THR A 321 -22.36 -4.41 -1.36
CA THR A 321 -22.21 -3.10 -2.01
C THR A 321 -20.81 -2.86 -2.56
N GLN A 322 -20.64 -1.77 -3.30
CA GLN A 322 -19.33 -1.33 -3.82
C GLN A 322 -18.42 -0.68 -2.75
N MET A 323 -18.79 -0.75 -1.46
CA MET A 323 -17.84 -0.44 -0.37
C MET A 323 -16.66 -1.42 -0.36
N GLN A 324 -16.82 -2.58 -0.97
CA GLN A 324 -15.73 -3.46 -1.36
C GLN A 324 -15.90 -3.85 -2.82
N THR A 325 -14.82 -3.79 -3.60
CA THR A 325 -14.81 -4.12 -5.03
C THR A 325 -13.50 -4.77 -5.43
N ASN A 326 -13.50 -5.48 -6.55
CA ASN A 326 -12.30 -6.04 -7.13
C ASN A 326 -11.73 -5.11 -8.20
N PHE A 327 -10.42 -4.87 -8.15
CA PHE A 327 -9.68 -4.20 -9.22
C PHE A 327 -8.85 -5.25 -9.96
N GLY A 328 -9.22 -5.50 -11.23
CA GLY A 328 -8.50 -6.43 -12.10
C GLY A 328 -7.37 -5.71 -12.83
N PHE A 329 -6.13 -6.18 -12.67
CA PHE A 329 -5.00 -5.72 -13.46
C PHE A 329 -5.03 -6.33 -14.85
N ASN A 330 -4.81 -5.51 -15.85
CA ASN A 330 -4.46 -5.93 -17.21
C ASN A 330 -3.48 -4.88 -17.77
N MET A 331 -2.19 -5.12 -17.58
CA MET A 331 -1.12 -4.16 -17.89
C MET A 331 -0.78 -4.21 -19.37
N LEU A 332 -1.77 -3.92 -20.20
CA LEU A 332 -1.67 -3.89 -21.64
C LEU A 332 -1.31 -2.48 -22.13
N ALA A 333 -0.23 -2.35 -22.88
CA ALA A 333 0.22 -1.09 -23.46
C ALA A 333 0.81 -1.31 -24.85
N ILE A 334 0.95 -0.24 -25.62
CA ILE A 334 1.60 -0.26 -26.94
C ILE A 334 3.11 -0.14 -26.71
N GLN A 335 3.84 -1.16 -27.18
CA GLN A 335 5.30 -1.16 -27.25
C GLN A 335 5.74 -1.38 -28.69
N ASN A 336 6.47 -0.43 -29.26
CA ASN A 336 6.95 -0.49 -30.65
C ASN A 336 5.80 -0.75 -31.67
N GLY A 337 4.66 -0.05 -31.49
CA GLY A 337 3.47 -0.18 -32.36
C GLY A 337 2.65 -1.44 -32.14
N VAL A 338 3.01 -2.33 -31.20
CA VAL A 338 2.32 -3.60 -30.96
C VAL A 338 1.72 -3.61 -29.54
N PRO A 339 0.44 -3.98 -29.35
CA PRO A 339 -0.16 -4.14 -28.03
C PRO A 339 0.43 -5.39 -27.34
N LYS A 340 0.95 -5.21 -26.12
CA LYS A 340 1.52 -6.28 -25.30
C LYS A 340 1.06 -6.17 -23.85
N ILE A 341 0.83 -7.31 -23.22
CA ILE A 341 0.69 -7.40 -21.77
C ILE A 341 2.10 -7.44 -21.19
N LEU A 342 2.40 -6.50 -20.31
CA LEU A 342 3.75 -6.26 -19.82
C LEU A 342 3.80 -6.51 -18.31
N SER A 343 4.87 -7.12 -17.83
CA SER A 343 5.20 -7.18 -16.41
C SER A 343 5.70 -5.82 -15.90
N LEU A 344 5.78 -5.62 -14.58
CA LEU A 344 6.35 -4.41 -13.99
C LEU A 344 7.77 -4.14 -14.52
N ARG A 345 8.63 -5.15 -14.53
CA ARG A 345 9.99 -5.03 -15.05
C ARG A 345 10.04 -4.58 -16.52
N GLN A 346 9.15 -5.12 -17.34
CA GLN A 346 9.08 -4.74 -18.76
C GLN A 346 8.63 -3.29 -18.95
N ILE A 347 7.68 -2.81 -18.16
CA ILE A 347 7.25 -1.40 -18.20
C ILE A 347 8.36 -0.47 -17.76
N LEU A 348 9.01 -0.77 -16.63
CA LEU A 348 10.15 0.02 -16.13
C LEU A 348 11.32 0.00 -17.12
N GLY A 349 11.61 -1.15 -17.73
CA GLY A 349 12.67 -1.29 -18.75
C GLY A 349 12.38 -0.45 -19.99
N ALA A 350 11.16 -0.50 -20.52
CA ALA A 350 10.76 0.32 -21.67
C ALA A 350 10.81 1.83 -21.36
N TYR A 351 10.48 2.22 -20.14
CA TYR A 351 10.62 3.60 -19.70
C TYR A 351 12.08 4.05 -19.61
N ILE A 352 12.97 3.22 -19.04
CA ILE A 352 14.41 3.51 -18.96
C ILE A 352 15.03 3.64 -20.35
N GLU A 353 14.67 2.73 -21.27
CA GLU A 353 15.12 2.80 -22.65
C GLU A 353 14.68 4.11 -23.32
N HIS A 354 13.42 4.49 -23.15
CA HIS A 354 12.90 5.76 -23.65
C HIS A 354 13.63 6.97 -23.07
N GLN A 355 13.87 7.01 -21.75
CA GLN A 355 14.61 8.12 -21.13
C GLN A 355 16.06 8.17 -21.59
N THR A 356 16.70 7.04 -21.81
CA THR A 356 18.05 6.96 -22.37
C THR A 356 18.09 7.57 -23.78
N GLU A 357 17.10 7.27 -24.62
CA GLU A 357 16.96 7.87 -25.94
C GLU A 357 16.73 9.39 -25.86
N VAL A 358 15.80 9.83 -25.01
CA VAL A 358 15.47 11.25 -24.83
C VAL A 358 16.69 12.07 -24.39
N VAL A 359 17.43 11.58 -23.39
CA VAL A 359 18.62 12.28 -22.88
C VAL A 359 19.73 12.28 -23.94
N THR A 360 19.94 11.17 -24.63
CA THR A 360 20.93 11.08 -25.71
C THR A 360 20.60 12.05 -26.84
N ARG A 361 19.37 12.06 -27.35
CA ARG A 361 18.95 12.94 -28.44
C ARG A 361 19.01 14.42 -28.03
N ARG A 362 18.61 14.75 -26.80
CA ARG A 362 18.75 16.09 -26.24
C ARG A 362 20.22 16.54 -26.21
N THR A 363 21.10 15.69 -25.75
CA THR A 363 22.53 15.97 -25.64
C THR A 363 23.16 16.18 -27.03
N ILE A 364 22.76 15.39 -28.02
CA ILE A 364 23.17 15.57 -29.41
C ILE A 364 22.72 16.93 -29.93
N PHE A 365 21.43 17.28 -29.73
CA PHE A 365 20.88 18.57 -30.14
C PHE A 365 21.61 19.74 -29.49
N ASP A 366 21.83 19.70 -28.17
CA ASP A 366 22.52 20.76 -27.43
C ASP A 366 23.99 20.87 -27.88
N LYS A 367 24.65 19.73 -28.18
CA LYS A 367 26.02 19.69 -28.73
C LYS A 367 26.09 20.33 -30.12
N GLU A 368 25.22 19.92 -31.05
CA GLU A 368 25.16 20.47 -32.40
C GLU A 368 24.89 21.99 -32.38
N LYS A 369 24.00 22.44 -31.50
CA LYS A 369 23.70 23.86 -31.31
C LYS A 369 24.91 24.63 -30.76
N ALA A 370 25.62 24.05 -29.79
CA ALA A 370 26.82 24.63 -29.21
C ALA A 370 27.96 24.67 -30.25
N GLU A 371 28.17 23.62 -31.01
CA GLU A 371 29.14 23.54 -32.11
C GLU A 371 28.83 24.56 -33.19
N ALA A 372 27.59 24.70 -33.62
CA ALA A 372 27.18 25.70 -34.60
C ALA A 372 27.44 27.14 -34.11
N ARG A 373 27.22 27.39 -32.82
CA ARG A 373 27.51 28.71 -32.22
C ARG A 373 29.01 28.94 -32.06
N ALA A 374 29.77 27.98 -31.58
CA ALA A 374 31.22 28.07 -31.45
C ALA A 374 31.89 28.28 -32.80
N HIS A 375 31.43 27.60 -33.87
CA HIS A 375 31.88 27.79 -35.23
C HIS A 375 31.74 29.26 -35.73
N ILE A 376 30.58 29.90 -35.42
CA ILE A 376 30.39 31.31 -35.75
C ILE A 376 31.35 32.20 -34.94
N LEU A 377 31.48 31.95 -33.64
CA LEU A 377 32.37 32.77 -32.77
C LEU A 377 33.84 32.64 -33.18
N GLU A 378 34.28 31.45 -33.57
CA GLU A 378 35.64 31.21 -34.13
C GLU A 378 35.91 32.12 -35.36
N GLY A 379 34.94 32.16 -36.27
CA GLY A 379 35.03 33.05 -37.43
C GLY A 379 35.10 34.52 -37.07
N LEU A 380 34.30 34.95 -36.06
CA LEU A 380 34.32 36.32 -35.55
C LEU A 380 35.63 36.69 -34.86
N LEU A 381 36.26 35.75 -34.13
CA LEU A 381 37.56 35.95 -33.51
C LEU A 381 38.64 36.11 -34.54
N ILE A 382 38.66 35.27 -35.58
CA ILE A 382 39.60 35.43 -36.72
C ILE A 382 39.45 36.78 -37.39
N ALA A 383 38.20 37.26 -37.59
CA ALA A 383 37.91 38.57 -38.14
C ALA A 383 38.38 39.73 -37.24
N LEU A 384 38.25 39.61 -35.94
CA LEU A 384 38.69 40.60 -34.98
C LEU A 384 40.22 40.70 -34.85
N ASP A 385 40.88 39.55 -34.98
CA ASP A 385 42.37 39.49 -35.02
C ASP A 385 42.96 40.12 -36.28
N HIS A 386 42.20 40.20 -37.37
CA HIS A 386 42.60 40.75 -38.67
C HIS A 386 41.68 41.87 -39.13
N ILE A 387 41.17 42.66 -38.19
CA ILE A 387 40.07 43.61 -38.41
C ILE A 387 40.33 44.65 -39.51
N ASP A 388 41.53 45.20 -39.59
CA ASP A 388 41.91 46.16 -40.64
C ASP A 388 41.82 45.58 -42.04
N GLU A 389 42.20 44.34 -42.18
CA GLU A 389 42.16 43.62 -43.45
C GLU A 389 40.74 43.22 -43.84
N VAL A 390 39.92 42.78 -42.87
CA VAL A 390 38.52 42.51 -43.07
C VAL A 390 37.76 43.74 -43.52
N ILE A 391 38.01 44.91 -42.85
CA ILE A 391 37.41 46.19 -43.25
C ILE A 391 37.83 46.58 -44.67
N ARG A 392 39.11 46.36 -45.03
CA ARG A 392 39.61 46.68 -46.36
C ARG A 392 38.89 45.83 -47.43
N ILE A 393 38.74 44.54 -47.20
CA ILE A 393 38.04 43.60 -48.14
C ILE A 393 36.58 44.09 -48.30
N ILE A 394 35.85 44.31 -47.20
CA ILE A 394 34.47 44.72 -47.26
C ILE A 394 34.30 46.06 -48.01
N ARG A 395 35.17 47.04 -47.78
CA ARG A 395 35.12 48.32 -48.42
C ARG A 395 35.48 48.29 -49.93
N ASN A 396 36.31 47.36 -50.34
CA ASN A 396 36.77 47.24 -51.74
C ASN A 396 35.80 46.38 -52.56
N SER A 397 34.99 45.58 -51.99
CA SER A 397 33.99 44.73 -52.66
C SER A 397 32.78 45.55 -53.08
N ARG A 398 32.28 45.29 -54.27
CA ARG A 398 31.08 45.97 -54.80
C ARG A 398 29.75 45.35 -54.34
N THR A 399 29.77 44.11 -54.00
CA THR A 399 28.60 43.33 -53.53
C THR A 399 28.97 42.51 -52.30
N ASP A 400 27.95 42.19 -51.51
CA ASP A 400 28.12 41.31 -50.32
C ASP A 400 28.66 39.91 -50.71
N ALA A 401 28.24 39.38 -51.85
CA ALA A 401 28.74 38.12 -52.40
C ALA A 401 30.21 38.13 -52.74
N GLU A 402 30.74 39.27 -53.30
CA GLU A 402 32.18 39.44 -53.55
C GLU A 402 32.96 39.52 -52.23
N ALA A 403 32.47 40.31 -51.27
CA ALA A 403 33.10 40.40 -49.95
C ALA A 403 33.15 39.03 -49.26
N GLN A 404 32.04 38.26 -49.31
CA GLN A 404 31.92 36.94 -48.73
C GLN A 404 32.94 35.97 -49.36
N ALA A 405 33.01 35.91 -50.69
CA ALA A 405 33.93 35.06 -51.43
C ALA A 405 35.41 35.36 -51.12
N GLU A 406 35.76 36.62 -50.98
CA GLU A 406 37.13 37.06 -50.66
C GLU A 406 37.50 36.77 -49.23
N LEU A 407 36.58 36.97 -48.27
CA LEU A 407 36.77 36.62 -46.85
C LEU A 407 36.95 35.09 -46.71
N MET A 408 36.12 34.27 -47.38
CA MET A 408 36.23 32.85 -47.38
C MET A 408 37.58 32.37 -47.96
N ALA A 409 37.99 32.92 -49.08
CA ALA A 409 39.23 32.53 -49.75
C ALA A 409 40.47 32.85 -48.92
N LYS A 410 40.50 34.06 -48.32
CA LYS A 410 41.64 34.57 -47.59
C LYS A 410 41.83 34.01 -46.21
N PHE A 411 40.73 33.88 -45.41
CA PHE A 411 40.77 33.44 -44.01
C PHE A 411 40.35 32.01 -43.86
N LYS A 412 40.03 31.27 -44.93
CA LYS A 412 39.53 29.89 -44.97
C LYS A 412 38.26 29.76 -44.13
N LEU A 413 37.40 30.75 -44.17
CA LEU A 413 36.13 30.77 -43.45
C LEU A 413 35.06 30.00 -44.20
N SER A 414 34.09 29.46 -43.44
CA SER A 414 32.86 28.90 -44.02
C SER A 414 31.91 30.00 -44.46
N GLU A 415 30.94 29.69 -45.30
CA GLU A 415 29.87 30.60 -45.70
C GLU A 415 29.14 31.20 -44.52
N ARG A 416 28.83 30.41 -43.50
CA ARG A 416 28.16 30.85 -42.26
C ARG A 416 29.04 31.83 -41.44
N GLN A 417 30.31 31.55 -41.33
CA GLN A 417 31.25 32.43 -40.64
C GLN A 417 31.45 33.77 -41.39
N SER A 418 31.60 33.75 -42.68
CA SER A 418 31.76 34.96 -43.50
C SER A 418 30.47 35.81 -43.48
N GLN A 419 29.30 35.20 -43.54
CA GLN A 419 28.01 35.90 -43.40
C GLN A 419 27.91 36.59 -42.03
N ALA A 420 28.25 35.87 -40.93
CA ALA A 420 28.21 36.44 -39.56
C ALA A 420 29.17 37.60 -39.39
N ILE A 421 30.31 37.62 -40.13
CA ILE A 421 31.27 38.74 -40.17
C ILE A 421 30.63 39.96 -40.89
N LEU A 422 29.98 39.76 -42.02
CA LEU A 422 29.27 40.80 -42.74
C LEU A 422 28.13 41.42 -41.96
N ASP A 423 27.41 40.61 -41.20
CA ASP A 423 26.29 41.04 -40.33
C ASP A 423 26.78 41.71 -39.03
N MET A 424 28.08 41.76 -38.75
CA MET A 424 28.64 42.25 -37.51
C MET A 424 28.47 43.78 -37.38
N ARG A 425 27.88 44.17 -36.26
CA ARG A 425 27.70 45.59 -35.95
C ARG A 425 29.03 46.23 -35.54
N LEU A 426 29.29 47.45 -35.96
CA LEU A 426 30.51 48.25 -35.64
C LEU A 426 30.86 48.32 -34.15
N ARG A 427 29.84 48.34 -33.27
CA ARG A 427 30.07 48.35 -31.81
C ARG A 427 30.77 47.08 -31.28
N ARG A 428 30.73 45.95 -32.01
CA ARG A 428 31.42 44.70 -31.63
C ARG A 428 32.90 44.71 -31.94
N LEU A 429 33.43 45.75 -32.54
CA LEU A 429 34.85 45.88 -32.86
C LEU A 429 35.70 46.36 -31.67
N THR A 430 35.07 46.65 -30.51
CA THR A 430 35.83 47.09 -29.32
C THR A 430 36.53 45.94 -28.63
N GLY A 431 37.69 46.19 -28.00
CA GLY A 431 38.44 45.17 -27.26
C GLY A 431 37.61 44.48 -26.18
N LEU A 432 36.74 45.20 -25.47
CA LEU A 432 35.86 44.62 -24.45
C LEU A 432 34.87 43.60 -25.05
N GLU A 433 34.36 43.80 -26.24
CA GLU A 433 33.50 42.86 -26.94
C GLU A 433 34.25 41.63 -27.45
N ARG A 434 35.50 41.82 -27.86
CA ARG A 434 36.39 40.67 -28.23
C ARG A 434 36.59 39.74 -27.05
N ASP A 435 36.88 40.26 -25.85
CA ASP A 435 37.06 39.48 -24.64
C ASP A 435 35.77 38.69 -24.26
N LYS A 436 34.60 39.31 -24.46
CA LYS A 436 33.32 38.60 -24.27
C LYS A 436 33.10 37.45 -25.26
N ILE A 437 33.42 37.69 -26.54
CA ILE A 437 33.34 36.65 -27.60
C ILE A 437 34.29 35.53 -27.30
N GLN A 438 35.50 35.81 -26.83
CA GLN A 438 36.49 34.82 -26.44
C GLN A 438 35.97 33.98 -25.26
N SER A 439 35.48 34.65 -24.21
CA SER A 439 34.90 33.94 -23.04
C SER A 439 33.73 33.05 -23.44
N GLU A 440 32.79 33.56 -24.28
CA GLU A 440 31.68 32.77 -24.79
C GLU A 440 32.15 31.54 -25.60
N TYR A 441 33.19 31.71 -26.40
CA TYR A 441 33.79 30.62 -27.18
C TYR A 441 34.41 29.53 -26.27
N ASP A 442 35.19 29.97 -25.27
CA ASP A 442 35.85 29.04 -24.33
C ASP A 442 34.81 28.26 -23.50
N ASP A 443 33.74 28.92 -23.04
CA ASP A 443 32.63 28.29 -22.34
C ASP A 443 31.92 27.27 -23.22
N LEU A 444 31.72 27.57 -24.50
CA LEU A 444 31.13 26.62 -25.46
C LEU A 444 32.02 25.45 -25.77
N VAL A 445 33.35 25.64 -25.91
CA VAL A 445 34.29 24.55 -26.12
C VAL A 445 34.28 23.57 -24.93
N ALA A 446 34.24 24.11 -23.69
CA ALA A 446 34.13 23.31 -22.48
C ALA A 446 32.80 22.53 -22.45
N LEU A 447 31.69 23.21 -22.79
CA LEU A 447 30.36 22.58 -22.88
C LEU A 447 30.32 21.47 -23.95
N ILE A 448 30.88 21.68 -25.14
CA ILE A 448 30.93 20.69 -26.21
C ILE A 448 31.75 19.47 -25.77
N ALA A 449 32.86 19.67 -25.06
CA ALA A 449 33.64 18.57 -24.51
C ALA A 449 32.87 17.77 -23.48
N ASP A 450 32.14 18.43 -22.58
CA ASP A 450 31.29 17.77 -21.58
C ASP A 450 30.14 16.99 -22.23
N LEU A 451 29.44 17.59 -23.20
CA LEU A 451 28.36 16.92 -23.93
C LEU A 451 28.86 15.72 -24.75
N ALA A 452 30.06 15.82 -25.32
CA ALA A 452 30.70 14.70 -26.01
C ALA A 452 31.07 13.56 -25.05
N ASP A 453 31.53 13.89 -23.85
CA ASP A 453 31.83 12.90 -22.81
C ASP A 453 30.56 12.20 -22.29
N ILE A 454 29.44 12.92 -22.16
CA ILE A 454 28.13 12.35 -21.83
C ILE A 454 27.73 11.32 -22.89
N LEU A 455 27.85 11.64 -24.17
CA LEU A 455 27.49 10.76 -25.28
C LEU A 455 28.40 9.52 -25.38
N ALA A 456 29.67 9.64 -24.97
CA ALA A 456 30.64 8.55 -25.00
C ALA A 456 30.49 7.56 -23.85
N LYS A 457 29.79 7.94 -22.74
CA LYS A 457 29.72 7.17 -21.49
C LYS A 457 28.28 6.90 -21.10
N PRO A 458 27.73 5.70 -21.33
CA PRO A 458 26.36 5.34 -20.92
C PRO A 458 26.08 5.58 -19.43
N GLU A 459 27.09 5.42 -18.57
CA GLU A 459 26.94 5.65 -17.11
C GLU A 459 26.62 7.11 -16.80
N ARG A 460 27.12 8.06 -17.58
CA ARG A 460 26.79 9.49 -17.42
C ARG A 460 25.34 9.76 -17.81
N VAL A 461 24.86 9.16 -18.88
CA VAL A 461 23.45 9.24 -19.28
C VAL A 461 22.57 8.67 -18.17
N ALA A 462 22.92 7.51 -17.61
CA ALA A 462 22.19 6.92 -16.49
C ALA A 462 22.18 7.82 -15.24
N THR A 463 23.31 8.46 -14.93
CA THR A 463 23.42 9.40 -13.81
C THR A 463 22.47 10.59 -14.00
N ILE A 464 22.45 11.20 -15.19
CA ILE A 464 21.57 12.31 -15.54
C ILE A 464 20.11 11.90 -15.36
N ILE A 465 19.69 10.71 -15.84
CA ILE A 465 18.32 10.22 -15.68
C ILE A 465 17.97 10.10 -14.19
N LYS A 466 18.86 9.55 -13.37
CA LYS A 466 18.61 9.40 -11.92
C LYS A 466 18.49 10.74 -11.21
N GLU A 467 19.35 11.71 -11.54
CA GLU A 467 19.30 13.06 -10.97
C GLU A 467 18.02 13.79 -11.35
N GLU A 468 17.60 13.66 -12.61
CA GLU A 468 16.37 14.27 -13.11
C GLU A 468 15.13 13.65 -12.49
N LEU A 469 15.10 12.34 -12.30
CA LEU A 469 14.02 11.64 -11.59
C LEU A 469 13.98 12.04 -10.12
N GLU A 470 15.13 12.19 -9.46
CA GLU A 470 15.20 12.65 -8.07
C GLU A 470 14.71 14.10 -7.92
N GLU A 471 14.99 14.95 -8.90
CA GLU A 471 14.46 16.31 -8.94
C GLU A 471 12.92 16.30 -9.02
N VAL A 472 12.35 15.47 -9.88
CA VAL A 472 10.89 15.30 -10.02
C VAL A 472 10.29 14.75 -8.71
N LYS A 473 10.90 13.74 -8.11
CA LYS A 473 10.49 13.17 -6.82
C LYS A 473 10.47 14.25 -5.72
N ARG A 474 11.52 15.03 -5.62
CA ARG A 474 11.62 16.10 -4.62
C ARG A 474 10.58 17.21 -4.80
N LYS A 475 10.23 17.54 -6.06
CA LYS A 475 9.27 18.62 -6.36
C LYS A 475 7.81 18.19 -6.22
N PHE A 476 7.48 16.96 -6.56
CA PHE A 476 6.10 16.49 -6.73
C PHE A 476 5.75 15.26 -5.91
N GLY A 477 6.72 14.62 -5.25
CA GLY A 477 6.49 13.45 -4.41
C GLY A 477 5.64 13.79 -3.19
N ASP A 478 4.73 12.89 -2.86
CA ASP A 478 3.87 12.96 -1.69
C ASP A 478 3.76 11.59 -1.01
N ALA A 479 3.13 11.55 0.15
CA ALA A 479 2.93 10.32 0.88
C ALA A 479 1.92 9.40 0.18
N ARG A 480 2.07 8.09 0.40
CA ARG A 480 1.11 7.07 -0.03
C ARG A 480 -0.26 7.35 0.60
N ARG A 481 -1.32 7.19 -0.18
CA ARG A 481 -2.71 7.36 0.27
C ARG A 481 -3.38 6.01 0.56
N THR A 482 -3.13 5.01 -0.30
CA THR A 482 -3.72 3.68 -0.18
C THR A 482 -2.95 2.84 0.81
N GLU A 483 -3.62 2.28 1.79
CA GLU A 483 -3.04 1.36 2.76
C GLU A 483 -3.08 -0.08 2.23
N LEU A 484 -1.98 -0.80 2.37
CA LEU A 484 -1.86 -2.19 1.96
C LEU A 484 -2.00 -3.09 3.19
N MET A 485 -3.11 -3.82 3.26
CA MET A 485 -3.41 -4.73 4.36
C MET A 485 -2.90 -6.13 4.05
N ILE A 486 -2.25 -6.76 5.03
CA ILE A 486 -1.91 -8.18 4.95
C ILE A 486 -3.09 -8.94 5.54
N GLY A 487 -3.90 -9.60 4.70
CA GLY A 487 -5.08 -10.36 5.18
C GLY A 487 -6.14 -10.61 4.12
N GLU A 488 -6.94 -11.62 4.31
CA GLU A 488 -8.15 -12.14 3.63
C GLU A 488 -8.03 -12.97 2.35
N VAL A 489 -7.00 -12.86 1.51
CA VAL A 489 -6.89 -13.73 0.31
C VAL A 489 -5.42 -14.06 0.05
N LEU A 490 -4.76 -14.67 1.01
CA LEU A 490 -3.41 -15.16 0.77
C LEU A 490 -3.47 -16.62 0.32
N SER A 491 -2.83 -16.93 -0.80
CA SER A 491 -2.58 -18.30 -1.23
C SER A 491 -1.31 -18.83 -0.56
N LEU A 492 -1.08 -20.12 -0.61
CA LEU A 492 0.17 -20.74 -0.14
C LEU A 492 1.43 -20.12 -0.77
N GLU A 493 1.30 -19.57 -1.98
CA GLU A 493 2.38 -18.90 -2.69
C GLU A 493 2.76 -17.53 -2.06
N ASP A 494 1.86 -16.94 -1.28
CA ASP A 494 2.10 -15.65 -0.61
C ASP A 494 2.89 -15.83 0.68
N GLU A 495 2.79 -16.98 1.31
CA GLU A 495 3.53 -17.33 2.53
C GLU A 495 5.04 -17.34 2.29
N ASP A 496 5.47 -17.79 1.10
CA ASP A 496 6.87 -17.77 0.68
C ASP A 496 7.47 -16.35 0.51
N LEU A 497 6.61 -15.33 0.47
CA LEU A 497 6.99 -13.92 0.32
C LEU A 497 7.09 -13.17 1.66
N ILE A 498 6.71 -13.83 2.75
CA ILE A 498 6.64 -13.23 4.08
C ILE A 498 7.76 -13.79 4.93
N GLU A 499 8.55 -12.91 5.51
CA GLU A 499 9.60 -13.31 6.45
C GLU A 499 8.98 -13.94 7.70
N GLU A 500 9.52 -15.08 8.11
CA GLU A 500 9.13 -15.74 9.36
C GLU A 500 9.76 -14.99 10.52
N THR A 501 8.93 -14.34 11.33
CA THR A 501 9.36 -13.57 12.50
C THR A 501 8.47 -13.86 13.70
N ASP A 502 9.05 -13.78 14.90
CA ASP A 502 8.31 -13.86 16.14
C ASP A 502 7.56 -12.57 16.42
N VAL A 503 6.28 -12.70 16.67
CA VAL A 503 5.38 -11.55 16.85
C VAL A 503 4.48 -11.71 18.07
N LEU A 504 4.04 -10.59 18.59
CA LEU A 504 3.05 -10.50 19.65
C LEU A 504 1.71 -10.04 19.09
N ILE A 505 0.68 -10.86 19.29
CA ILE A 505 -0.68 -10.52 18.89
C ILE A 505 -1.46 -10.08 20.10
N THR A 506 -2.06 -8.92 20.03
CA THR A 506 -2.91 -8.37 21.10
C THR A 506 -4.35 -8.25 20.63
N LEU A 507 -5.29 -8.68 21.45
CA LEU A 507 -6.72 -8.51 21.25
C LEU A 507 -7.32 -7.73 22.42
N SER A 508 -7.98 -6.60 22.14
CA SER A 508 -8.65 -5.83 23.17
C SER A 508 -10.04 -6.39 23.52
N ASN A 509 -10.59 -5.99 24.67
CA ASN A 509 -11.94 -6.38 25.09
C ASN A 509 -13.04 -5.93 24.11
N LYS A 510 -12.84 -4.82 23.42
CA LYS A 510 -13.73 -4.33 22.36
C LYS A 510 -13.49 -4.95 20.99
N GLY A 511 -12.56 -5.94 20.89
CA GLY A 511 -12.30 -6.69 19.67
C GLY A 511 -11.36 -6.01 18.69
N TYR A 512 -10.47 -5.12 19.13
CA TYR A 512 -9.36 -4.62 18.29
C TYR A 512 -8.17 -5.55 18.36
N ILE A 513 -7.68 -5.97 17.22
CA ILE A 513 -6.54 -6.86 17.08
C ILE A 513 -5.40 -6.16 16.35
N LYS A 514 -4.18 -6.46 16.74
CA LYS A 514 -2.96 -6.03 16.06
C LYS A 514 -1.82 -7.01 16.29
N ARG A 515 -0.87 -6.96 15.40
CA ARG A 515 0.42 -7.61 15.49
C ARG A 515 1.48 -6.57 15.86
N LEU A 516 2.40 -6.95 16.72
CA LEU A 516 3.56 -6.15 17.17
C LEU A 516 4.81 -7.00 16.99
N ASP A 517 5.92 -6.37 16.62
CA ASP A 517 7.22 -7.03 16.68
C ASP A 517 7.60 -7.28 18.15
N GLN A 518 8.03 -8.49 18.46
CA GLN A 518 8.45 -8.87 19.81
C GLN A 518 9.65 -8.03 20.28
N ALA A 519 10.54 -7.65 19.38
CA ALA A 519 11.73 -6.84 19.66
C ALA A 519 11.42 -5.40 20.14
N GLU A 520 10.19 -4.90 19.97
CA GLU A 520 9.79 -3.57 20.46
C GLU A 520 9.71 -3.46 21.98
N PHE A 521 9.76 -4.59 22.72
CA PHE A 521 9.64 -4.63 24.17
C PHE A 521 10.94 -5.11 24.83
N THR A 522 11.67 -4.20 25.46
CA THR A 522 12.87 -4.52 26.23
C THR A 522 12.56 -5.10 27.61
N ALA A 523 13.33 -6.09 28.06
CA ALA A 523 13.17 -6.69 29.36
C ALA A 523 13.41 -5.70 30.50
N GLN A 524 12.53 -5.68 31.52
CA GLN A 524 12.63 -4.81 32.71
C GLN A 524 12.79 -5.62 33.99
N LYS A 525 13.52 -5.05 34.96
CA LYS A 525 13.67 -5.68 36.29
C LYS A 525 12.37 -5.63 37.09
N ARG A 526 12.19 -6.55 38.03
CA ARG A 526 11.06 -6.64 38.96
C ARG A 526 10.70 -5.30 39.58
N GLY A 527 9.42 -4.92 39.57
CA GLY A 527 8.93 -3.68 40.16
C GLY A 527 9.05 -2.45 39.25
N GLY A 528 9.37 -2.61 37.97
CA GLY A 528 9.33 -1.54 36.97
C GLY A 528 7.93 -0.97 36.76
N ARG A 529 7.82 0.23 36.13
CA ARG A 529 6.53 0.91 35.86
C ARG A 529 5.85 0.44 34.61
N GLY A 530 6.51 -0.32 33.75
CA GLY A 530 5.99 -0.74 32.44
C GLY A 530 6.02 0.36 31.39
N VAL A 531 5.79 -0.04 30.15
CA VAL A 531 5.70 0.84 28.96
C VAL A 531 4.29 0.74 28.42
N GLN A 532 3.74 1.84 27.91
CA GLN A 532 2.43 1.82 27.27
C GLN A 532 2.48 0.98 25.99
N GLY A 533 1.87 -0.19 26.02
CA GLY A 533 1.89 -1.16 24.92
C GLY A 533 0.71 -1.06 23.96
N THR A 534 -0.35 -0.34 24.35
CA THR A 534 -1.55 -0.20 23.52
C THR A 534 -2.23 1.13 23.82
N GLY A 535 -2.60 1.88 22.77
CA GLY A 535 -3.44 3.08 22.90
C GLY A 535 -4.91 2.71 23.08
N VAL A 536 -5.28 2.24 24.27
CA VAL A 536 -6.67 1.96 24.59
C VAL A 536 -7.35 3.23 25.14
N LYS A 537 -8.63 3.42 24.82
CA LYS A 537 -9.45 4.47 25.45
C LYS A 537 -9.81 4.04 26.87
N ASP A 538 -10.24 4.99 27.71
CA ASP A 538 -10.54 4.82 29.14
C ASP A 538 -11.50 3.64 29.48
N ASP A 539 -12.17 3.06 28.48
CA ASP A 539 -13.17 2.00 28.63
C ASP A 539 -12.84 0.69 27.86
N ASP A 540 -11.61 0.52 27.36
CA ASP A 540 -11.12 -0.70 26.69
C ASP A 540 -9.81 -1.16 27.33
N PHE A 541 -9.51 -2.47 27.26
CA PHE A 541 -8.28 -3.07 27.78
C PHE A 541 -7.85 -4.27 26.95
N VAL A 542 -6.58 -4.62 26.99
CA VAL A 542 -6.08 -5.81 26.31
C VAL A 542 -6.55 -7.07 27.06
N ARG A 543 -7.27 -7.92 26.35
CA ARG A 543 -7.83 -9.15 26.88
C ARG A 543 -6.96 -10.36 26.63
N GLU A 544 -6.40 -10.48 25.42
CA GLU A 544 -5.57 -11.60 24.99
C GLU A 544 -4.22 -11.08 24.48
N LEU A 545 -3.18 -11.81 24.81
CA LEU A 545 -1.82 -11.63 24.33
C LEU A 545 -1.27 -12.99 23.92
N VAL A 546 -0.83 -13.14 22.67
CA VAL A 546 -0.32 -14.39 22.13
C VAL A 546 1.03 -14.12 21.46
N SER A 547 2.06 -14.88 21.89
CA SER A 547 3.34 -14.94 21.17
C SER A 547 3.25 -16.05 20.12
N THR A 548 3.67 -15.76 18.90
CA THR A 548 3.51 -16.68 17.75
C THR A 548 4.47 -16.29 16.64
N SER A 549 4.70 -17.20 15.67
CA SER A 549 5.35 -16.86 14.41
C SER A 549 4.35 -16.23 13.42
N THR A 550 4.84 -15.40 12.51
CA THR A 550 4.05 -14.90 11.38
C THR A 550 3.43 -16.02 10.57
N HIS A 551 4.07 -17.19 10.49
CA HIS A 551 3.61 -18.34 9.69
C HIS A 551 2.70 -19.31 10.44
N ASP A 552 2.54 -19.18 11.75
CA ASP A 552 1.68 -20.06 12.54
C ASP A 552 0.19 -19.90 12.24
N HIS A 553 -0.55 -20.97 12.42
CA HIS A 553 -2.01 -20.93 12.40
C HIS A 553 -2.56 -20.50 13.76
N LEU A 554 -3.38 -19.47 13.73
CA LEU A 554 -4.09 -18.98 14.91
C LEU A 554 -5.54 -19.44 14.88
N LEU A 555 -5.96 -20.14 15.92
CA LEU A 555 -7.34 -20.55 16.13
C LEU A 555 -8.02 -19.60 17.12
N PHE A 556 -9.06 -18.94 16.65
CA PHE A 556 -9.85 -17.96 17.42
C PHE A 556 -11.11 -18.64 17.93
N PHE A 557 -11.17 -18.89 19.23
CA PHE A 557 -12.34 -19.48 19.88
C PHE A 557 -13.27 -18.40 20.43
N THR A 558 -14.56 -18.55 20.19
CA THR A 558 -15.55 -17.54 20.55
C THR A 558 -16.36 -17.92 21.79
N ASN A 559 -17.00 -16.90 22.40
CA ASN A 559 -17.95 -17.09 23.50
C ASN A 559 -19.13 -18.01 23.14
N LYS A 560 -19.46 -18.14 21.84
CA LYS A 560 -20.51 -19.05 21.33
C LYS A 560 -20.01 -20.45 21.05
N GLY A 561 -18.76 -20.76 21.39
CA GLY A 561 -18.15 -22.08 21.16
C GLY A 561 -17.84 -22.38 19.69
N ARG A 562 -17.60 -21.37 18.89
CA ARG A 562 -17.09 -21.51 17.50
C ARG A 562 -15.59 -21.27 17.44
N VAL A 563 -14.99 -21.70 16.36
CA VAL A 563 -13.58 -21.47 16.06
C VAL A 563 -13.41 -20.95 14.65
N TYR A 564 -12.53 -19.97 14.48
CA TYR A 564 -12.07 -19.41 13.21
C TYR A 564 -10.56 -19.61 13.11
N ARG A 565 -9.99 -19.49 11.91
CA ARG A 565 -8.56 -19.67 11.66
C ARG A 565 -8.01 -18.52 10.81
N LEU A 566 -6.88 -17.97 11.22
CA LEU A 566 -6.03 -17.04 10.46
C LEU A 566 -4.56 -17.45 10.61
N LYS A 567 -3.72 -17.00 9.69
CA LYS A 567 -2.26 -17.02 9.83
C LYS A 567 -1.77 -15.77 10.61
N GLY A 568 -0.62 -15.87 11.28
CA GLY A 568 -0.06 -14.75 12.03
C GLY A 568 0.16 -13.49 11.17
N TYR A 569 0.64 -13.67 9.93
CA TYR A 569 0.84 -12.58 8.97
C TYR A 569 -0.46 -11.95 8.45
N GLU A 570 -1.60 -12.62 8.53
CA GLU A 570 -2.90 -12.06 8.14
C GLU A 570 -3.39 -10.98 9.11
N ILE A 571 -2.80 -10.92 10.31
CA ILE A 571 -3.07 -9.86 11.28
C ILE A 571 -2.16 -8.68 10.98
N PRO A 572 -2.72 -7.49 10.73
CA PRO A 572 -1.93 -6.34 10.34
C PRO A 572 -1.04 -5.85 11.48
N GLU A 573 0.15 -5.38 11.09
CA GLU A 573 1.13 -4.79 11.98
C GLU A 573 0.77 -3.33 12.27
N TYR A 574 0.82 -2.98 13.54
CA TYR A 574 0.60 -1.61 14.01
C TYR A 574 1.63 -1.24 15.07
N GLY A 575 1.98 0.02 15.18
CA GLY A 575 2.86 0.49 16.24
C GLY A 575 2.26 0.30 17.64
N ARG A 576 3.10 0.34 18.68
CA ARG A 576 2.72 0.09 20.09
C ARG A 576 1.48 0.85 20.54
N THR A 577 1.40 2.14 20.25
CA THR A 577 0.32 3.03 20.71
C THR A 577 -0.94 3.00 19.84
N ALA A 578 -0.88 2.36 18.67
CA ALA A 578 -2.03 2.24 17.78
C ALA A 578 -3.09 1.30 18.35
N LYS A 579 -4.35 1.59 18.05
CA LYS A 579 -5.51 0.83 18.53
C LYS A 579 -5.64 -0.55 17.89
N GLY A 580 -5.14 -0.71 16.67
CA GLY A 580 -5.30 -1.92 15.86
C GLY A 580 -6.58 -1.92 15.03
N LEU A 581 -6.85 -3.06 14.36
CA LEU A 581 -7.98 -3.29 13.46
C LEU A 581 -9.12 -4.01 14.21
N PRO A 582 -10.39 -3.64 14.01
CA PRO A 582 -11.51 -4.45 14.50
C PRO A 582 -11.44 -5.87 13.94
N ILE A 583 -11.47 -6.89 14.81
CA ILE A 583 -11.35 -8.30 14.42
C ILE A 583 -12.44 -8.76 13.45
N VAL A 584 -13.59 -8.13 13.47
CA VAL A 584 -14.69 -8.40 12.54
C VAL A 584 -14.34 -8.06 11.08
N ASN A 585 -13.30 -7.28 10.84
CA ASN A 585 -12.75 -7.06 9.50
C ASN A 585 -11.95 -8.27 8.99
N LEU A 586 -11.49 -9.12 9.89
CA LEU A 586 -10.74 -10.34 9.57
C LEU A 586 -11.63 -11.59 9.67
N LEU A 587 -12.55 -11.66 10.65
CA LEU A 587 -13.39 -12.82 10.93
C LEU A 587 -14.87 -12.47 10.78
N LYS A 588 -15.64 -13.40 10.19
CA LYS A 588 -17.10 -13.26 10.04
C LYS A 588 -17.82 -13.71 11.32
N LEU A 589 -17.78 -12.86 12.34
CA LEU A 589 -18.45 -13.10 13.60
C LEU A 589 -19.94 -12.86 13.49
N ASP A 590 -20.76 -13.71 14.17
CA ASP A 590 -22.19 -13.53 14.29
C ASP A 590 -22.53 -12.47 15.36
N GLU A 591 -23.78 -12.01 15.39
CA GLU A 591 -24.25 -11.04 16.37
C GLU A 591 -24.04 -11.54 17.82
N GLY A 592 -23.44 -10.69 18.67
CA GLY A 592 -23.10 -11.05 20.05
C GLY A 592 -21.99 -12.10 20.20
N GLU A 593 -21.26 -12.40 19.11
CA GLU A 593 -20.09 -13.28 19.14
C GLU A 593 -18.82 -12.46 19.39
N SER A 594 -18.02 -12.91 20.34
CA SER A 594 -16.73 -12.28 20.69
C SER A 594 -15.65 -13.33 20.87
N ILE A 595 -14.43 -13.01 20.53
CA ILE A 595 -13.30 -13.91 20.72
C ILE A 595 -12.99 -14.03 22.21
N GLN A 596 -12.84 -15.26 22.68
CA GLN A 596 -12.54 -15.57 24.08
C GLN A 596 -11.08 -16.00 24.27
N THR A 597 -10.54 -16.77 23.36
CA THR A 597 -9.18 -17.31 23.42
C THR A 597 -8.60 -17.44 22.03
N ILE A 598 -7.33 -17.15 21.90
CA ILE A 598 -6.52 -17.34 20.69
C ILE A 598 -5.50 -18.42 20.98
N ILE A 599 -5.40 -19.42 20.10
CA ILE A 599 -4.40 -20.49 20.21
C ILE A 599 -3.56 -20.52 18.96
N ASN A 600 -2.27 -20.56 19.17
CA ASN A 600 -1.30 -20.82 18.15
C ASN A 600 -1.22 -22.35 17.89
N VAL A 601 -1.20 -22.75 16.63
CA VAL A 601 -0.98 -24.15 16.20
C VAL A 601 0.14 -24.13 15.17
N GLU A 602 1.29 -24.67 15.56
CA GLU A 602 2.42 -24.86 14.65
C GLU A 602 2.02 -25.72 13.44
N GLN A 603 2.56 -25.41 12.28
CA GLN A 603 2.12 -25.98 11.00
C GLN A 603 2.35 -27.49 10.88
N ASP A 604 3.32 -28.08 11.59
CA ASP A 604 3.79 -29.45 11.42
C ASP A 604 3.30 -30.46 12.50
N ARG A 605 2.28 -30.14 13.31
CA ARG A 605 1.85 -31.07 14.36
C ARG A 605 0.97 -32.23 13.86
N SER A 606 1.34 -33.41 14.31
CA SER A 606 0.77 -34.69 13.93
C SER A 606 -0.71 -34.86 14.29
N ASP A 607 -1.39 -35.81 13.59
CA ASP A 607 -2.79 -36.23 13.81
C ASP A 607 -3.10 -36.78 15.20
N GLU A 608 -2.12 -36.96 16.10
CA GLU A 608 -2.26 -37.46 17.46
C GLU A 608 -2.44 -36.35 18.52
N ALA A 609 -2.45 -35.06 18.12
CA ALA A 609 -2.64 -33.96 19.04
C ALA A 609 -4.12 -33.70 19.35
N TYR A 610 -4.37 -33.18 20.57
CA TYR A 610 -5.71 -32.85 21.05
C TYR A 610 -5.79 -31.36 21.45
N LEU A 611 -6.99 -30.80 21.29
CA LEU A 611 -7.38 -29.56 21.91
C LEU A 611 -8.12 -29.85 23.21
N PHE A 612 -7.56 -29.35 24.32
CA PHE A 612 -8.15 -29.46 25.64
C PHE A 612 -8.83 -28.12 26.02
N PHE A 613 -10.12 -28.17 26.28
CA PHE A 613 -10.98 -27.04 26.58
C PHE A 613 -11.28 -26.97 28.05
N THR A 614 -11.27 -25.76 28.61
CA THR A 614 -11.66 -25.49 30.01
C THR A 614 -12.63 -24.35 30.07
N THR A 615 -13.79 -24.54 30.72
CA THR A 615 -14.82 -23.49 30.86
C THR A 615 -14.75 -22.82 32.23
N ARG A 616 -15.39 -21.65 32.33
CA ARG A 616 -15.47 -20.85 33.56
C ARG A 616 -16.16 -21.59 34.70
N GLN A 617 -17.17 -22.42 34.40
CA GLN A 617 -17.86 -23.25 35.37
C GLN A 617 -17.12 -24.56 35.69
N GLY A 618 -15.90 -24.75 35.18
CA GLY A 618 -15.04 -25.87 35.50
C GLY A 618 -15.37 -27.16 34.74
N LEU A 619 -16.01 -27.04 33.58
CA LEU A 619 -16.12 -28.15 32.63
C LEU A 619 -14.85 -28.24 31.77
N VAL A 620 -14.52 -29.49 31.41
CA VAL A 620 -13.38 -29.80 30.52
C VAL A 620 -13.77 -30.70 29.40
N LYS A 621 -13.12 -30.58 28.28
CA LYS A 621 -13.35 -31.39 27.09
C LYS A 621 -12.05 -31.61 26.35
N ARG A 622 -11.87 -32.79 25.74
CA ARG A 622 -10.76 -33.13 24.87
C ARG A 622 -11.28 -33.51 23.49
N THR A 623 -10.73 -32.92 22.44
CA THR A 623 -11.13 -33.19 21.04
C THR A 623 -9.86 -33.27 20.18
N ASN A 624 -9.80 -34.25 19.28
CA ASN A 624 -8.67 -34.38 18.36
C ASN A 624 -8.55 -33.17 17.42
N VAL A 625 -7.32 -32.68 17.18
CA VAL A 625 -7.03 -31.53 16.31
C VAL A 625 -7.49 -31.78 14.88
N ALA A 626 -7.42 -33.01 14.39
CA ALA A 626 -7.85 -33.37 13.04
C ALA A 626 -9.32 -33.02 12.76
N GLU A 627 -10.18 -32.94 13.78
CA GLU A 627 -11.56 -32.48 13.61
C GLU A 627 -11.67 -30.97 13.25
N PHE A 628 -10.58 -30.22 13.36
CA PHE A 628 -10.48 -28.78 13.05
C PHE A 628 -9.67 -28.49 11.79
N SER A 629 -9.29 -29.50 11.00
CA SER A 629 -8.47 -29.33 9.78
C SER A 629 -9.14 -28.44 8.72
N ASN A 630 -10.48 -28.49 8.61
CA ASN A 630 -11.24 -27.74 7.62
C ASN A 630 -12.16 -26.71 8.27
N ILE A 631 -11.59 -25.54 8.63
CA ILE A 631 -12.36 -24.41 9.16
C ILE A 631 -12.71 -23.49 7.99
N ARG A 632 -14.01 -23.36 7.72
CA ARG A 632 -14.52 -22.43 6.70
C ARG A 632 -14.50 -20.99 7.23
N GLN A 633 -14.52 -20.02 6.34
CA GLN A 633 -14.59 -18.59 6.70
C GLN A 633 -15.76 -18.22 7.64
N ASN A 634 -16.84 -19.00 7.66
CA ASN A 634 -17.97 -18.82 8.57
C ASN A 634 -17.72 -19.37 9.97
N GLY A 635 -16.52 -19.86 10.25
CA GLY A 635 -16.19 -20.55 11.48
C GLY A 635 -16.79 -21.98 11.56
N LEU A 636 -16.35 -22.70 12.56
CA LEU A 636 -16.74 -24.08 12.82
C LEU A 636 -17.16 -24.21 14.30
N LYS A 637 -18.19 -25.01 14.59
CA LYS A 637 -18.60 -25.27 15.97
C LYS A 637 -17.57 -26.13 16.68
N ALA A 638 -17.00 -25.63 17.79
CA ALA A 638 -15.96 -26.29 18.56
C ALA A 638 -16.47 -26.87 19.89
N LEU A 639 -17.49 -26.27 20.52
CA LEU A 639 -17.99 -26.62 21.84
C LEU A 639 -19.45 -26.19 21.99
N ASN A 640 -20.26 -27.00 22.71
CA ASN A 640 -21.55 -26.58 23.23
C ASN A 640 -21.37 -26.06 24.67
N LEU A 641 -21.59 -24.81 24.90
CA LEU A 641 -21.57 -24.20 26.22
C LEU A 641 -22.93 -24.38 26.91
N ARG A 642 -22.95 -24.47 28.24
CA ARG A 642 -24.15 -24.35 29.06
C ARG A 642 -24.55 -22.90 29.20
N ASP A 643 -25.76 -22.66 29.66
CA ASP A 643 -26.23 -21.30 29.97
C ASP A 643 -25.29 -20.64 30.99
N GLU A 644 -24.92 -19.37 30.74
CA GLU A 644 -24.02 -18.58 31.56
C GLU A 644 -22.59 -19.10 31.72
N ASP A 645 -22.19 -20.15 30.95
CA ASP A 645 -20.81 -20.63 30.94
C ASP A 645 -20.00 -19.96 29.80
N GLU A 646 -18.70 -19.82 30.00
CA GLU A 646 -17.80 -19.23 29.05
C GLU A 646 -16.55 -20.12 28.87
N LEU A 647 -16.00 -20.12 27.69
CA LEU A 647 -14.72 -20.74 27.42
C LEU A 647 -13.60 -19.88 28.06
N ILE A 648 -12.70 -20.51 28.86
CA ILE A 648 -11.59 -19.80 29.51
C ILE A 648 -10.29 -20.07 28.81
N ASN A 649 -9.92 -21.35 28.64
CA ASN A 649 -8.68 -21.74 27.98
C ASN A 649 -8.92 -22.90 27.01
N VAL A 650 -8.15 -22.85 25.95
CA VAL A 650 -7.93 -24.00 25.07
C VAL A 650 -6.43 -24.14 24.88
N PHE A 651 -5.91 -25.33 24.94
CA PHE A 651 -4.49 -25.61 24.68
C PHE A 651 -4.28 -26.95 23.99
N LEU A 652 -3.15 -27.07 23.35
CA LEU A 652 -2.76 -28.26 22.62
C LEU A 652 -2.14 -29.29 23.57
N THR A 653 -2.51 -30.55 23.41
CA THR A 653 -2.00 -31.67 24.24
C THR A 653 -1.70 -32.89 23.39
N ASP A 654 -0.94 -33.85 23.93
CA ASP A 654 -0.55 -35.12 23.30
C ASP A 654 -1.43 -36.33 23.67
N GLY A 655 -2.48 -36.13 24.48
CA GLY A 655 -3.36 -37.19 24.95
C GLY A 655 -2.98 -37.83 26.28
N ASN A 656 -1.79 -37.57 26.82
CA ASN A 656 -1.30 -38.12 28.10
C ASN A 656 -0.66 -37.06 29.01
N THR A 657 -0.90 -35.82 28.78
CA THR A 657 -0.34 -34.69 29.53
C THR A 657 -1.16 -34.42 30.79
N ASP A 658 -0.48 -34.03 31.89
CA ASP A 658 -1.17 -33.55 33.08
C ASP A 658 -1.63 -32.12 32.87
N VAL A 659 -2.83 -31.82 33.35
CA VAL A 659 -3.46 -30.48 33.29
C VAL A 659 -3.67 -29.95 34.69
N ILE A 660 -3.31 -28.68 34.90
CA ILE A 660 -3.61 -27.94 36.13
C ILE A 660 -4.64 -26.85 35.85
N ILE A 661 -5.66 -26.76 36.70
CA ILE A 661 -6.72 -25.74 36.61
C ILE A 661 -6.70 -24.91 37.88
N GLY A 662 -6.62 -23.58 37.75
CA GLY A 662 -6.63 -22.61 38.83
C GLY A 662 -7.96 -21.89 39.00
N THR A 663 -8.36 -21.60 40.24
CA THR A 663 -9.61 -20.89 40.51
C THR A 663 -9.34 -19.51 41.12
N LYS A 664 -10.30 -18.60 40.99
CA LYS A 664 -10.22 -17.21 41.46
C LYS A 664 -9.87 -17.12 42.94
N TYR A 665 -10.37 -18.03 43.77
CA TYR A 665 -10.13 -18.02 45.22
C TYR A 665 -8.85 -18.74 45.64
N GLY A 666 -7.95 -19.05 44.67
CA GLY A 666 -6.62 -19.54 44.98
C GLY A 666 -6.56 -21.04 45.24
N TYR A 667 -7.39 -21.83 44.59
CA TYR A 667 -7.34 -23.27 44.58
C TYR A 667 -6.97 -23.81 43.22
N SER A 668 -6.39 -25.03 43.17
CA SER A 668 -6.05 -25.70 41.93
C SER A 668 -6.33 -27.20 41.99
N VAL A 669 -6.62 -27.78 40.81
CA VAL A 669 -6.75 -29.24 40.61
C VAL A 669 -5.77 -29.61 39.52
N ARG A 670 -4.97 -30.69 39.74
CA ARG A 670 -4.11 -31.30 38.75
C ARG A 670 -4.58 -32.74 38.49
N PHE A 671 -4.75 -33.08 37.21
CA PHE A 671 -5.09 -34.42 36.78
C PHE A 671 -4.55 -34.71 35.39
N ASN A 672 -4.34 -36.00 35.06
CA ASN A 672 -3.94 -36.40 33.71
C ASN A 672 -5.12 -36.28 32.74
N GLU A 673 -4.91 -35.70 31.57
CA GLU A 673 -5.97 -35.55 30.57
C GLU A 673 -6.59 -36.86 30.06
N ALA A 674 -5.90 -38.02 30.15
CA ALA A 674 -6.40 -39.32 29.77
C ALA A 674 -7.67 -39.73 30.51
N VAL A 675 -7.93 -39.13 31.70
CA VAL A 675 -9.20 -39.34 32.43
C VAL A 675 -10.39 -38.61 31.79
N VAL A 676 -10.12 -37.73 30.80
CA VAL A 676 -11.12 -37.06 29.97
C VAL A 676 -11.19 -37.81 28.64
N ARG A 677 -12.28 -38.48 28.38
CA ARG A 677 -12.47 -39.19 27.10
C ARG A 677 -12.41 -38.22 25.90
N ASN A 678 -11.91 -38.69 24.76
CA ASN A 678 -12.02 -37.94 23.51
C ASN A 678 -13.51 -37.73 23.15
N MET A 679 -13.88 -36.49 22.78
CA MET A 679 -15.26 -36.06 22.49
C MET A 679 -15.30 -35.30 21.19
N GLY A 680 -16.35 -35.48 20.40
CA GLY A 680 -16.60 -34.74 19.19
C GLY A 680 -16.84 -33.24 19.44
N ARG A 681 -16.70 -32.42 18.39
CA ARG A 681 -16.77 -30.95 18.43
C ARG A 681 -17.99 -30.39 19.19
N SER A 682 -19.18 -30.98 19.01
CA SER A 682 -20.43 -30.50 19.59
C SER A 682 -20.68 -30.95 21.03
N ALA A 683 -19.77 -31.65 21.68
CA ALA A 683 -19.95 -32.08 23.07
C ALA A 683 -19.77 -30.90 24.06
N THR A 684 -20.49 -30.92 25.18
CA THR A 684 -20.41 -29.91 26.25
C THR A 684 -19.23 -30.15 27.21
N GLY A 685 -18.71 -31.35 27.27
CA GLY A 685 -17.61 -31.67 28.20
C GLY A 685 -18.08 -32.37 29.50
N VAL A 686 -17.13 -32.57 30.41
CA VAL A 686 -17.32 -33.25 31.70
C VAL A 686 -16.74 -32.37 32.81
N ARG A 687 -17.14 -32.63 34.09
CA ARG A 687 -16.65 -31.85 35.24
C ARG A 687 -15.13 -32.06 35.43
N GLY A 688 -14.32 -31.00 35.32
CA GLY A 688 -12.90 -30.96 35.61
C GLY A 688 -12.60 -30.61 37.07
N VAL A 689 -13.28 -29.58 37.58
CA VAL A 689 -13.15 -29.08 38.97
C VAL A 689 -14.51 -28.89 39.59
N ASN A 690 -14.65 -29.14 40.88
CA ASN A 690 -15.84 -28.86 41.66
C ASN A 690 -15.67 -27.55 42.40
N LEU A 691 -16.17 -26.47 41.80
CA LEU A 691 -16.01 -25.08 42.28
C LEU A 691 -16.75 -24.87 43.62
N ARG A 692 -16.19 -24.03 44.45
CA ARG A 692 -16.87 -23.53 45.66
C ARG A 692 -17.89 -22.46 45.25
N GLU A 693 -18.82 -22.15 46.15
CA GLU A 693 -19.83 -21.14 45.93
C GLU A 693 -19.17 -19.78 45.63
N GLY A 694 -19.52 -19.15 44.51
CA GLY A 694 -18.98 -17.88 44.05
C GLY A 694 -17.59 -17.97 43.43
N ASP A 695 -16.95 -19.15 43.37
CA ASP A 695 -15.65 -19.35 42.74
C ASP A 695 -15.78 -19.65 41.24
N ARG A 696 -14.73 -19.40 40.49
CA ARG A 696 -14.69 -19.66 39.04
C ARG A 696 -13.26 -20.03 38.60
N VAL A 697 -13.16 -20.70 37.50
CA VAL A 697 -11.86 -20.94 36.85
C VAL A 697 -11.31 -19.61 36.29
N VAL A 698 -10.01 -19.35 36.51
CA VAL A 698 -9.28 -18.17 35.99
C VAL A 698 -8.13 -18.53 35.06
N GLY A 699 -7.73 -19.79 35.01
CA GLY A 699 -6.70 -20.27 34.11
C GLY A 699 -6.53 -21.79 34.20
N ALA A 700 -6.02 -22.35 33.13
CA ALA A 700 -5.60 -23.74 33.07
C ALA A 700 -4.35 -23.84 32.19
N SER A 701 -3.50 -24.82 32.44
CA SER A 701 -2.28 -25.07 31.69
C SER A 701 -1.91 -26.55 31.68
N VAL A 702 -1.13 -26.97 30.71
CA VAL A 702 -0.42 -28.25 30.74
C VAL A 702 0.72 -28.16 31.77
N VAL A 703 1.07 -29.27 32.40
CA VAL A 703 2.06 -29.26 33.46
C VAL A 703 2.82 -30.57 33.56
N THR A 704 4.12 -30.54 33.72
CA THR A 704 5.00 -31.66 34.09
C THR A 704 5.56 -31.44 35.51
N ASP A 705 6.13 -32.45 36.12
CA ASP A 705 6.71 -32.33 37.46
C ASP A 705 7.95 -31.40 37.51
N GLN A 706 8.58 -31.12 36.37
CA GLN A 706 9.76 -30.28 36.23
C GLN A 706 9.41 -28.79 36.02
N ASP A 707 8.15 -28.50 35.69
CA ASP A 707 7.69 -27.15 35.45
C ASP A 707 7.45 -26.38 36.74
N GLU A 708 7.35 -25.08 36.61
CA GLU A 708 6.91 -24.19 37.67
C GLU A 708 5.54 -23.63 37.39
N VAL A 709 4.68 -23.61 38.36
CA VAL A 709 3.37 -23.00 38.29
C VAL A 709 3.46 -21.55 38.70
N LEU A 710 3.30 -20.66 37.75
CA LEU A 710 3.21 -19.20 37.94
C LEU A 710 1.77 -18.81 38.22
N ILE A 711 1.53 -18.07 39.26
CA ILE A 711 0.27 -17.38 39.53
C ILE A 711 0.51 -15.89 39.68
N ILE A 712 -0.44 -15.10 39.15
CA ILE A 712 -0.45 -13.66 39.33
C ILE A 712 -1.86 -13.24 39.80
N THR A 713 -1.90 -12.29 40.76
CA THR A 713 -3.15 -11.73 41.29
C THR A 713 -3.51 -10.43 40.59
N GLU A 714 -4.77 -10.06 40.64
CA GLU A 714 -5.28 -8.79 40.10
C GLU A 714 -4.52 -7.55 40.66
N LYS A 715 -3.95 -7.64 41.86
CA LYS A 715 -3.22 -6.53 42.49
C LYS A 715 -1.69 -6.56 42.29
N GLY A 716 -1.19 -7.35 41.34
CA GLY A 716 0.21 -7.34 40.96
C GLY A 716 1.14 -8.17 41.83
N TYR A 717 0.63 -9.10 42.63
CA TYR A 717 1.41 -10.07 43.37
C TYR A 717 1.50 -11.36 42.55
N GLY A 718 2.65 -12.02 42.63
CA GLY A 718 2.85 -13.28 41.91
C GLY A 718 3.91 -14.14 42.59
N LYS A 719 3.96 -15.39 42.19
CA LYS A 719 4.98 -16.37 42.64
C LYS A 719 5.07 -17.52 41.70
N ARG A 720 6.19 -18.18 41.71
CA ARG A 720 6.40 -19.50 41.10
C ARG A 720 6.36 -20.59 42.21
N THR A 721 5.83 -21.74 41.90
CA THR A 721 5.80 -22.91 42.78
C THR A 721 6.09 -24.14 41.95
N MET A 722 6.98 -25.02 42.40
CA MET A 722 7.27 -26.27 41.68
C MET A 722 6.01 -27.10 41.48
N ALA A 723 5.81 -27.58 40.27
CA ALA A 723 4.65 -28.38 39.91
C ALA A 723 4.56 -29.72 40.69
N SER A 724 5.71 -30.23 41.15
CA SER A 724 5.78 -31.42 42.04
C SER A 724 5.06 -31.20 43.38
N GLU A 725 4.82 -29.94 43.81
CA GLU A 725 4.01 -29.66 44.99
C GLU A 725 2.49 -29.89 44.78
N TYR A 726 2.06 -30.06 43.51
CA TYR A 726 0.68 -30.27 43.13
C TYR A 726 0.44 -31.75 42.77
N PRO A 727 -0.06 -32.57 43.70
CA PRO A 727 -0.25 -33.98 43.44
C PRO A 727 -1.31 -34.20 42.35
N THR A 728 -1.00 -35.11 41.40
CA THR A 728 -1.94 -35.57 40.38
C THR A 728 -3.07 -36.34 41.02
N LYS A 729 -4.34 -35.93 40.79
CA LYS A 729 -5.55 -36.54 41.37
C LYS A 729 -6.58 -36.80 40.27
N GLY A 730 -7.70 -37.48 40.60
CA GLY A 730 -8.83 -37.59 39.66
C GLY A 730 -9.49 -36.24 39.41
N ARG A 731 -10.07 -36.04 38.20
CA ARG A 731 -10.86 -34.86 37.84
C ARG A 731 -12.08 -34.68 38.74
N GLY A 732 -12.61 -33.43 38.81
CA GLY A 732 -13.85 -33.14 39.55
C GLY A 732 -13.68 -32.98 41.06
N GLY A 733 -12.43 -32.87 41.56
CA GLY A 733 -12.13 -32.56 42.97
C GLY A 733 -12.37 -31.08 43.32
N LYS A 734 -12.45 -30.75 44.63
CA LYS A 734 -12.56 -29.37 45.12
C LYS A 734 -11.22 -28.59 45.09
N GLY A 735 -10.13 -29.23 44.65
CA GLY A 735 -8.80 -28.62 44.59
C GLY A 735 -8.08 -28.45 45.90
N ILE A 736 -6.80 -28.11 45.79
CA ILE A 736 -5.89 -27.80 46.91
C ILE A 736 -5.52 -26.33 46.87
N LYS A 737 -5.09 -25.77 48.00
CA LYS A 737 -4.74 -24.34 48.05
C LYS A 737 -3.47 -24.07 47.24
N THR A 738 -3.53 -23.14 46.31
CA THR A 738 -2.40 -22.72 45.48
C THR A 738 -1.89 -21.31 45.85
N ALA A 739 -2.76 -20.49 46.44
CA ALA A 739 -2.39 -19.16 46.95
C ALA A 739 -3.14 -18.85 48.25
N ASN A 740 -2.56 -18.07 49.09
CA ASN A 740 -3.24 -17.46 50.23
C ASN A 740 -3.79 -16.08 49.79
N ILE A 741 -5.08 -16.04 49.39
CA ILE A 741 -5.74 -14.83 48.97
C ILE A 741 -6.10 -13.97 50.17
N THR A 742 -5.73 -12.69 50.13
CA THR A 742 -6.02 -11.67 51.13
C THR A 742 -6.44 -10.38 50.44
N GLU A 743 -6.96 -9.42 51.22
CA GLU A 743 -7.26 -8.10 50.69
C GLU A 743 -6.05 -7.39 50.10
N LYS A 744 -4.86 -7.69 50.56
CA LYS A 744 -3.60 -7.08 50.12
C LYS A 744 -3.21 -7.52 48.72
N ASN A 745 -3.28 -8.81 48.41
CA ASN A 745 -2.84 -9.38 47.13
C ASN A 745 -4.00 -9.55 46.13
N GLY A 746 -5.25 -9.56 46.60
CA GLY A 746 -6.42 -9.71 45.74
C GLY A 746 -6.60 -11.10 45.14
N PRO A 747 -7.70 -11.36 44.44
CA PRO A 747 -7.97 -12.65 43.81
C PRO A 747 -6.99 -12.97 42.68
N LEU A 748 -6.92 -14.22 42.25
CA LEU A 748 -6.08 -14.60 41.11
C LEU A 748 -6.61 -14.00 39.82
N ALA A 749 -5.71 -13.40 39.04
CA ALA A 749 -5.93 -12.97 37.66
C ALA A 749 -5.74 -14.14 36.69
N GLY A 750 -4.79 -15.03 36.97
CA GLY A 750 -4.52 -16.20 36.15
C GLY A 750 -3.53 -17.18 36.78
N LEU A 751 -3.36 -18.30 36.08
CA LEU A 751 -2.39 -19.35 36.34
C LEU A 751 -1.84 -19.88 35.02
N LEU A 752 -0.54 -20.07 34.92
CA LEU A 752 0.10 -20.77 33.81
C LEU A 752 1.37 -21.49 34.28
N THR A 753 1.86 -22.43 33.50
CA THR A 753 3.16 -23.08 33.69
C THR A 753 4.25 -22.35 32.98
N VAL A 754 5.43 -22.24 33.59
CA VAL A 754 6.57 -21.47 33.06
C VAL A 754 7.87 -22.25 33.23
N LYS A 755 8.87 -21.91 32.41
CA LYS A 755 10.26 -22.27 32.55
C LYS A 755 11.07 -21.07 33.03
N GLY A 756 12.15 -21.31 33.77
CA GLY A 756 12.90 -20.21 34.41
C GLY A 756 13.64 -19.26 33.48
N ASP A 757 13.84 -19.65 32.25
CA ASP A 757 14.55 -18.93 31.17
C ASP A 757 13.63 -18.09 30.27
N GLU A 758 12.33 -18.18 30.45
CA GLU A 758 11.34 -17.43 29.63
C GLU A 758 11.19 -16.00 30.15
N ASP A 759 10.75 -15.12 29.26
CA ASP A 759 10.26 -13.79 29.62
C ASP A 759 8.74 -13.80 29.79
N LEU A 760 8.25 -12.94 30.65
CA LEU A 760 6.84 -12.79 30.98
C LEU A 760 6.36 -11.41 30.56
N MET A 761 5.31 -11.37 29.74
CA MET A 761 4.56 -10.15 29.43
C MET A 761 3.32 -10.07 30.32
N ILE A 762 3.16 -8.98 31.05
CA ILE A 762 2.02 -8.71 31.95
C ILE A 762 1.30 -7.46 31.46
N ILE A 763 -0.05 -7.50 31.43
CA ILE A 763 -0.87 -6.40 30.92
C ILE A 763 -1.94 -6.03 31.95
N THR A 764 -2.13 -4.71 32.10
CA THR A 764 -3.18 -4.13 32.94
C THR A 764 -4.42 -3.75 32.11
N ASP A 765 -5.55 -3.54 32.80
CA ASP A 765 -6.79 -2.98 32.25
C ASP A 765 -6.63 -1.56 31.66
N THR A 766 -5.59 -0.83 32.08
CA THR A 766 -5.21 0.48 31.55
C THR A 766 -4.30 0.41 30.31
N GLY A 767 -3.96 -0.80 29.84
CA GLY A 767 -3.10 -1.01 28.64
C GLY A 767 -1.60 -0.87 28.92
N VAL A 768 -1.18 -0.76 30.19
CA VAL A 768 0.25 -0.77 30.56
C VAL A 768 0.78 -2.18 30.48
N MET A 769 1.87 -2.35 29.74
CA MET A 769 2.59 -3.62 29.58
C MET A 769 3.96 -3.57 30.28
N ILE A 770 4.36 -4.71 30.84
CA ILE A 770 5.72 -4.92 31.34
C ILE A 770 6.23 -6.27 30.84
N ARG A 771 7.49 -6.29 30.38
CA ARG A 771 8.25 -7.51 30.12
C ARG A 771 9.23 -7.73 31.27
N THR A 772 9.25 -8.90 31.84
CA THR A 772 10.17 -9.26 32.93
C THR A 772 10.57 -10.72 32.78
N ASN A 773 11.81 -11.05 33.12
CA ASN A 773 12.22 -12.45 33.10
C ASN A 773 11.53 -13.22 34.23
N VAL A 774 11.04 -14.42 33.94
CA VAL A 774 10.36 -15.34 34.86
C VAL A 774 11.24 -15.64 36.05
N GLY A 775 12.57 -15.80 35.86
CA GLY A 775 13.57 -16.02 36.92
C GLY A 775 13.58 -14.96 38.01
N ASN A 776 13.15 -13.71 37.69
CA ASN A 776 13.04 -12.62 38.67
C ASN A 776 11.88 -12.76 39.67
N ILE A 777 10.94 -13.67 39.42
CA ILE A 777 9.80 -13.91 40.30
C ILE A 777 10.19 -14.99 41.34
N SER A 778 9.94 -14.69 42.58
CA SER A 778 10.35 -15.58 43.68
C SER A 778 9.64 -16.94 43.62
N GLN A 779 10.40 -18.01 43.73
CA GLN A 779 9.88 -19.38 43.92
C GLN A 779 9.53 -19.59 45.41
N THR A 780 8.30 -19.96 45.68
CA THR A 780 7.80 -20.15 47.05
C THR A 780 6.73 -21.26 47.08
N GLY A 781 6.48 -21.80 48.26
CA GLY A 781 5.52 -22.87 48.46
C GLY A 781 4.06 -22.46 48.15
N ARG A 782 3.17 -23.44 47.89
CA ARG A 782 1.79 -23.27 47.43
C ARG A 782 0.95 -22.31 48.27
N SER A 783 1.02 -22.35 49.59
CA SER A 783 0.13 -21.61 50.48
C SER A 783 0.60 -20.19 50.80
N THR A 784 1.61 -19.67 50.13
CA THR A 784 2.14 -18.31 50.34
C THR A 784 1.32 -17.25 49.58
N GLN A 785 1.50 -15.95 49.95
CA GLN A 785 0.83 -14.82 49.32
C GLN A 785 1.49 -14.34 48.03
N GLY A 786 2.75 -14.78 47.76
CA GLY A 786 3.59 -14.27 46.70
C GLY A 786 4.25 -12.91 47.00
N VAL A 787 5.00 -12.42 46.02
CA VAL A 787 5.73 -11.15 46.08
C VAL A 787 5.16 -10.16 45.06
N LYS A 788 5.46 -8.89 45.21
CA LYS A 788 5.05 -7.87 44.25
C LYS A 788 5.86 -8.00 42.98
N VAL A 789 5.20 -8.32 41.87
CA VAL A 789 5.81 -8.49 40.54
C VAL A 789 5.72 -7.19 39.75
N MET A 790 4.57 -6.52 39.84
CA MET A 790 4.31 -5.26 39.13
C MET A 790 3.74 -4.22 40.08
N ARG A 791 4.18 -2.97 40.00
CA ARG A 791 3.54 -1.83 40.65
C ARG A 791 2.43 -1.31 39.79
N LEU A 792 1.23 -1.32 40.33
CA LEU A 792 0.03 -0.81 39.67
C LEU A 792 -0.26 0.61 40.16
N ASP A 793 -0.76 1.45 39.27
CA ASP A 793 -1.35 2.73 39.61
C ASP A 793 -2.68 2.52 40.37
N GLN A 794 -3.20 3.58 41.02
CA GLN A 794 -4.45 3.48 41.76
C GLN A 794 -5.56 2.95 40.85
N ASP A 795 -6.24 1.89 41.32
CA ASP A 795 -7.34 1.19 40.70
C ASP A 795 -7.04 0.31 39.46
N ALA A 796 -5.81 0.31 38.93
CA ALA A 796 -5.44 -0.60 37.85
C ALA A 796 -5.36 -2.06 38.33
N LYS A 797 -5.74 -3.00 37.45
CA LYS A 797 -5.72 -4.45 37.68
C LYS A 797 -4.96 -5.18 36.58
N ILE A 798 -4.29 -6.24 36.96
CA ILE A 798 -3.74 -7.17 35.96
C ILE A 798 -4.91 -7.95 35.36
N VAL A 799 -4.97 -7.97 34.03
CA VAL A 799 -6.01 -8.64 33.25
C VAL A 799 -5.51 -9.92 32.64
N THR A 800 -4.30 -9.90 32.05
CA THR A 800 -3.70 -11.06 31.39
C THR A 800 -2.19 -11.03 31.45
N PHE A 801 -1.58 -12.19 31.27
CA PHE A 801 -0.14 -12.36 31.13
C PHE A 801 0.17 -13.61 30.32
N THR A 802 1.33 -13.63 29.63
CA THR A 802 1.81 -14.75 28.84
C THR A 802 3.32 -14.79 28.82
N THR A 803 3.90 -15.97 28.52
CA THR A 803 5.32 -16.13 28.29
C THR A 803 5.70 -15.77 26.87
N VAL A 804 6.92 -15.25 26.67
CA VAL A 804 7.55 -14.97 25.40
C VAL A 804 8.98 -15.50 25.41
N GLN A 805 9.50 -15.84 24.22
CA GLN A 805 10.90 -16.28 24.13
C GLN A 805 11.84 -15.11 24.45
N PRO A 806 12.99 -15.37 25.12
CA PRO A 806 14.04 -14.38 25.30
C PRO A 806 14.61 -13.92 23.95
N ASP A 807 15.04 -12.65 23.86
CA ASP A 807 15.72 -12.16 22.65
C ASP A 807 17.14 -12.72 22.58
N ASP A 808 17.53 -13.35 21.47
CA ASP A 808 18.88 -13.91 21.23
C ASP A 808 20.04 -12.89 21.27
N LYS A 809 19.76 -11.62 21.53
CA LYS A 809 20.77 -10.54 21.56
C LYS A 809 21.46 -10.33 22.92
N ASP A 810 21.07 -11.03 23.98
CA ASP A 810 21.66 -10.85 25.30
C ASP A 810 22.86 -11.78 25.59
N GLU A 811 23.31 -12.65 24.69
CA GLU A 811 24.46 -13.54 24.88
C GLU A 811 25.82 -12.96 24.42
N GLU A 812 25.87 -11.78 23.77
CA GLU A 812 27.13 -11.21 23.24
C GLU A 812 27.79 -10.12 24.11
N VAL A 813 27.38 -9.88 25.37
CA VAL A 813 27.96 -8.81 26.22
C VAL A 813 28.54 -9.34 27.54
N VAL A 814 29.11 -10.51 27.54
CA VAL A 814 29.91 -11.00 28.72
C VAL A 814 31.27 -11.57 28.31
N GLU A 815 31.96 -10.95 27.38
CA GLU A 815 33.41 -11.18 27.21
C GLU A 815 34.09 -9.91 26.70
N GLU A 816 34.35 -8.96 27.56
CA GLU A 816 35.50 -8.04 27.51
C GLU A 816 35.49 -7.15 28.74
N ASN A 817 36.09 -7.63 29.80
CA ASN A 817 36.83 -6.85 30.81
C ASN A 817 37.53 -7.80 31.78
N GLU A 818 38.73 -8.24 31.42
CA GLU A 818 39.87 -8.43 32.30
C GLU A 818 41.05 -7.59 31.83
#